data_b292cab3c4044e81142b7417b642edea
#
_entry.id   b292cab3c4044e81142b7417b642edea
#
_cell.length_a   1.000
_cell.length_b   1.000
_cell.length_c   1.000
_cell.angle_alpha   90.00
_cell.angle_beta   90.00
_cell.angle_gamma   90.00
#
_symmetry.space_group_name_H-M   'P 1'
#
loop_
_entity.id
_entity.type
_entity.pdbx_description
1 polymer ?
#
loop_
_entity_poly.entity_id
_entity_poly.type
_entity_poly.pdbx_seq_one_letter_code
_entity_poly.pdbx_strand_id
1 'polypeptide(L)'
;MQHLIRHTALSLALATASAVGMSLPAQAAQQQKSDSRTYAIEAGQLDQVLTRFAEQSGLRLMVVSELVAGQQSDGLRGNYPLQQGLDRLLLNSGLVARLSDDVILIEKAPVQGGALELGATTIQGQGMGEMTENSGSYTSGLVSAGSKTPTSLKDTPQSVSVITQQLLEDRRIVDLSDAMRRTPGITVKNANYRLPQFISRGFRIDNIQIDGASPMDIGSGIGTFYANKTYDMAEFDHIEILKGASGLFGGTGDPGGIINAVRKRPLDYFQLKFNTSAGSWDNYRTEVDVTGPMAFDGKLRGRVVVANTDRQYFMDHRSTEKPFIYGVLEADVSDTVRVTVGGRYEKIHENGTGDGLPRFSTGQDLKLSRSTWYSPNWAYSDNSSQEIFAKYDQELADDWKLNVSLTSTFDKSETKGAFLWGSPDPVTLEGATWGGSYIKSWSEQTLFDGNVSGKFTAFNREHELLIGADVQKVTSRWRSTKAMQGFYPIDVYNPDLTPLPSDSIGNKLERDYSPNTRRQYGLYSTLRLQLTDPLKLIIGARVQRYKFEQTYMAVNADTGAWGLESQSNHREPTKLVPFGGLVYALDDEWSVYASYSEIFKPQAHQLQGPVTSGTVLEPMVGKTYETGIKGELYGGTLNVSAAVFYTKREKEAIEDPRYPRQAVLYGGSCCYLAEGEIISKGVELEANGEIAPGWMVMGGYTLNLIENGTKDTFLTTVTPKHLAKLWTVYTLPDRLSDWKVGGGVNVQSASYASGTAYRIDGKNPTGNYYDVSRETPFDFAQGGYAVWDAMVEYKVDENWTVALNGNNLFDRKYFETLKTSEYGNYYGEPRNYMLTVRGTF
;
A
#
# COMPACT_ATOMS: atom_id res chain seq x y z
N MET A 1 -16.83 4.58 -34.90
CA MET A 1 -17.29 3.57 -33.96
C MET A 1 -16.69 3.74 -32.55
N GLN A 2 -15.49 4.31 -32.41
CA GLN A 2 -14.87 4.59 -31.10
C GLN A 2 -15.46 5.80 -30.35
N HIS A 3 -16.03 6.78 -31.07
CA HIS A 3 -16.68 7.94 -30.43
C HIS A 3 -18.07 7.67 -29.86
N LEU A 4 -18.77 6.62 -30.33
CA LEU A 4 -20.10 6.25 -29.81
C LEU A 4 -20.02 5.53 -28.45
N ILE A 5 -18.92 4.85 -28.16
CA ILE A 5 -18.74 4.08 -26.90
C ILE A 5 -18.38 5.01 -25.73
N ARG A 6 -17.75 6.17 -25.99
CA ARG A 6 -17.42 7.15 -24.96
C ARG A 6 -18.64 7.83 -24.32
N HIS A 7 -19.70 8.03 -25.08
CA HIS A 7 -20.93 8.65 -24.55
C HIS A 7 -21.90 7.65 -23.91
N THR A 8 -21.84 6.37 -24.29
CA THR A 8 -22.72 5.34 -23.73
C THR A 8 -22.30 4.87 -22.34
N ALA A 9 -21.01 4.83 -22.02
CA ALA A 9 -20.55 4.42 -20.68
C ALA A 9 -20.87 5.48 -19.61
N LEU A 10 -20.74 6.77 -19.95
CA LEU A 10 -21.08 7.86 -19.02
C LEU A 10 -22.59 8.01 -18.87
N SER A 11 -23.35 7.78 -19.94
CA SER A 11 -24.82 7.83 -19.93
C SER A 11 -25.43 6.64 -19.18
N LEU A 12 -24.77 5.48 -19.16
CA LEU A 12 -25.24 4.32 -18.42
C LEU A 12 -24.98 4.47 -16.91
N ALA A 13 -23.86 5.10 -16.51
CA ALA A 13 -23.57 5.39 -15.10
C ALA A 13 -24.51 6.46 -14.53
N LEU A 14 -24.87 7.48 -15.32
CA LEU A 14 -25.87 8.48 -14.93
C LEU A 14 -27.31 7.91 -14.98
N ALA A 15 -27.62 7.03 -15.92
CA ALA A 15 -28.92 6.39 -16.00
C ALA A 15 -29.18 5.40 -14.86
N THR A 16 -28.14 4.69 -14.38
CA THR A 16 -28.27 3.81 -13.20
C THR A 16 -28.40 4.61 -11.90
N ALA A 17 -27.72 5.74 -11.78
CA ALA A 17 -27.91 6.63 -10.64
C ALA A 17 -29.31 7.28 -10.63
N SER A 18 -29.86 7.60 -11.80
CA SER A 18 -31.22 8.15 -11.93
C SER A 18 -32.33 7.09 -11.75
N ALA A 19 -32.08 5.82 -12.09
CA ALA A 19 -33.05 4.74 -11.93
C ALA A 19 -33.13 4.24 -10.46
N VAL A 20 -32.04 4.35 -9.69
CA VAL A 20 -32.06 4.07 -8.24
C VAL A 20 -32.72 5.20 -7.47
N GLY A 21 -32.72 6.43 -7.98
CA GLY A 21 -33.40 7.58 -7.36
C GLY A 21 -34.93 7.61 -7.53
N MET A 22 -35.51 6.74 -8.38
CA MET A 22 -36.95 6.76 -8.67
C MET A 22 -37.79 5.63 -8.06
N SER A 23 -37.21 4.76 -7.23
CA SER A 23 -37.94 3.68 -6.57
C SER A 23 -37.73 3.55 -5.07
N LEU A 24 -37.38 4.64 -4.41
CA LEU A 24 -37.51 4.71 -2.95
C LEU A 24 -39.02 4.97 -2.70
N PRO A 25 -39.75 4.05 -2.07
CA PRO A 25 -41.08 4.37 -1.60
C PRO A 25 -40.95 5.50 -0.58
N ALA A 26 -41.76 6.50 -0.69
CA ALA A 26 -41.98 7.55 0.28
C ALA A 26 -42.50 6.96 1.62
N GLN A 27 -41.73 6.12 2.28
CA GLN A 27 -42.08 5.46 3.55
C GLN A 27 -41.04 5.65 4.65
N ALA A 28 -39.96 6.38 4.40
CA ALA A 28 -38.98 6.72 5.47
C ALA A 28 -39.30 8.05 6.16
N ALA A 29 -40.43 8.61 5.96
CA ALA A 29 -40.99 9.66 6.79
C ALA A 29 -42.29 9.19 7.46
N GLN A 30 -42.29 7.97 8.03
CA GLN A 30 -43.09 7.77 9.21
C GLN A 30 -42.35 8.50 10.36
N GLN A 31 -42.68 9.78 10.49
CA GLN A 31 -42.67 10.39 11.81
C GLN A 31 -43.32 9.34 12.73
N GLN A 32 -42.48 8.70 13.57
CA GLN A 32 -42.99 8.16 14.79
C GLN A 32 -43.79 9.30 15.39
N LYS A 33 -45.06 9.17 15.38
CA LYS A 33 -45.98 9.96 16.19
C LYS A 33 -45.40 9.86 17.58
N SER A 34 -44.63 10.84 18.01
CA SER A 34 -44.09 10.89 19.35
C SER A 34 -45.33 11.00 20.26
N ASP A 35 -45.73 9.89 20.88
CA ASP A 35 -46.71 9.93 21.96
C ASP A 35 -46.11 10.77 23.05
N SER A 36 -46.41 12.06 23.00
CA SER A 36 -46.03 12.97 24.09
C SER A 36 -46.91 12.65 25.27
N ARG A 37 -46.30 12.39 26.42
CA ARG A 37 -46.96 12.12 27.68
C ARG A 37 -46.79 13.29 28.66
N THR A 38 -47.75 13.49 29.52
CA THR A 38 -47.66 14.50 30.57
C THR A 38 -46.96 13.93 31.77
N TYR A 39 -45.87 14.50 32.16
CA TYR A 39 -45.07 14.12 33.32
C TYR A 39 -45.24 15.17 34.44
N ALA A 40 -45.29 14.67 35.72
CA ALA A 40 -45.30 15.46 36.92
C ALA A 40 -44.31 14.85 37.93
N ILE A 41 -43.04 15.05 37.69
CA ILE A 41 -41.96 14.49 38.52
C ILE A 41 -41.22 15.67 39.18
N GLU A 42 -41.19 15.62 40.52
CA GLU A 42 -40.50 16.67 41.29
C GLU A 42 -39.00 16.50 41.30
N ALA A 43 -38.27 17.59 41.45
CA ALA A 43 -36.82 17.60 41.60
C ALA A 43 -36.38 16.73 42.81
N GLY A 44 -35.25 16.06 42.69
CA GLY A 44 -34.74 15.17 43.73
C GLY A 44 -33.52 14.35 43.28
N GLN A 45 -33.21 13.30 44.09
CA GLN A 45 -32.11 12.39 43.72
C GLN A 45 -32.41 11.74 42.39
N LEU A 46 -31.39 11.70 41.52
CA LEU A 46 -31.52 11.26 40.12
C LEU A 46 -32.04 9.83 39.98
N ASP A 47 -31.64 8.93 40.88
CA ASP A 47 -32.14 7.54 40.93
C ASP A 47 -33.66 7.48 41.16
N GLN A 48 -34.16 8.27 42.07
CA GLN A 48 -35.60 8.34 42.41
C GLN A 48 -36.41 9.00 41.28
N VAL A 49 -35.85 10.04 40.68
CA VAL A 49 -36.47 10.78 39.57
C VAL A 49 -36.59 9.88 38.33
N LEU A 50 -35.53 9.13 37.98
CA LEU A 50 -35.52 8.19 36.86
C LEU A 50 -36.47 7.00 37.13
N THR A 51 -36.56 6.50 38.36
CA THR A 51 -37.51 5.44 38.72
C THR A 51 -38.95 5.90 38.51
N ARG A 52 -39.31 7.12 38.99
CA ARG A 52 -40.65 7.70 38.77
C ARG A 52 -40.95 7.94 37.28
N PHE A 53 -39.96 8.34 36.51
CA PHE A 53 -40.13 8.51 35.08
C PHE A 53 -40.40 7.18 34.36
N ALA A 54 -39.66 6.14 34.70
CA ALA A 54 -39.86 4.80 34.16
C ALA A 54 -41.26 4.24 34.52
N GLU A 55 -41.71 4.43 35.77
CA GLU A 55 -43.08 4.04 36.23
C GLU A 55 -44.17 4.78 35.45
N GLN A 56 -44.04 6.13 35.28
CA GLN A 56 -45.02 6.92 34.51
C GLN A 56 -44.97 6.62 33.00
N SER A 57 -43.84 6.18 32.51
CA SER A 57 -43.66 5.80 31.11
C SER A 57 -44.06 4.35 30.81
N GLY A 58 -44.19 3.51 31.82
CA GLY A 58 -44.49 2.08 31.66
C GLY A 58 -43.32 1.26 31.18
N LEU A 59 -42.07 1.77 31.35
CA LEU A 59 -40.82 1.15 30.91
C LEU A 59 -40.01 0.62 32.10
N ARG A 60 -39.11 -0.32 31.84
CA ARG A 60 -38.17 -0.82 32.81
C ARG A 60 -36.90 0.01 32.81
N LEU A 61 -36.42 0.39 33.99
CA LEU A 61 -35.17 1.11 34.16
C LEU A 61 -34.03 0.14 34.44
N MET A 62 -32.98 0.23 33.63
CA MET A 62 -31.67 -0.41 33.87
C MET A 62 -30.62 0.67 34.07
N VAL A 63 -30.09 0.77 35.29
CA VAL A 63 -29.04 1.74 35.64
C VAL A 63 -28.09 1.10 36.66
N VAL A 64 -26.80 1.36 36.49
CA VAL A 64 -25.78 1.00 37.50
C VAL A 64 -25.87 2.00 38.64
N SER A 65 -26.10 1.55 39.85
CA SER A 65 -26.37 2.40 41.01
C SER A 65 -25.25 3.42 41.26
N GLU A 66 -24.00 3.07 40.99
CA GLU A 66 -22.85 3.96 41.16
C GLU A 66 -22.88 5.17 40.19
N LEU A 67 -23.52 5.06 39.03
CA LEU A 67 -23.60 6.18 38.04
C LEU A 67 -24.54 7.30 38.48
N VAL A 68 -25.59 6.98 39.23
CA VAL A 68 -26.62 7.93 39.66
C VAL A 68 -26.48 8.32 41.13
N ALA A 69 -25.62 7.65 41.89
CA ALA A 69 -25.42 7.90 43.30
C ALA A 69 -24.94 9.34 43.58
N GLY A 70 -25.67 10.06 44.41
CA GLY A 70 -25.34 11.44 44.80
C GLY A 70 -25.64 12.52 43.74
N GLN A 71 -26.18 12.16 42.58
CA GLN A 71 -26.63 13.08 41.55
C GLN A 71 -28.04 13.61 41.79
N GLN A 72 -28.32 14.84 41.33
CA GLN A 72 -29.64 15.50 41.49
C GLN A 72 -30.21 15.78 40.10
N SER A 73 -31.54 15.77 39.98
CA SER A 73 -32.27 16.23 38.78
C SER A 73 -33.31 17.28 39.15
N ASP A 74 -33.52 18.23 38.27
CA ASP A 74 -34.52 19.29 38.42
C ASP A 74 -35.95 18.84 38.28
N GLY A 75 -36.14 17.51 38.04
CA GLY A 75 -37.46 16.94 37.78
C GLY A 75 -38.00 17.26 36.39
N LEU A 76 -39.25 16.85 36.11
CA LEU A 76 -39.91 17.04 34.82
C LEU A 76 -41.40 17.34 34.97
N ARG A 77 -41.81 18.55 34.54
CA ARG A 77 -43.23 18.95 34.51
C ARG A 77 -43.62 19.43 33.12
N GLY A 78 -44.66 18.83 32.54
CA GLY A 78 -45.17 19.23 31.24
C GLY A 78 -45.38 18.03 30.31
N ASN A 79 -45.67 18.32 29.04
CA ASN A 79 -45.93 17.32 28.02
C ASN A 79 -44.64 17.16 27.16
N TYR A 80 -44.03 15.99 27.21
CA TYR A 80 -42.79 15.70 26.53
C TYR A 80 -42.86 14.35 25.78
N PRO A 81 -42.26 14.25 24.61
CA PRO A 81 -41.88 12.95 24.03
C PRO A 81 -40.93 12.23 24.97
N LEU A 82 -40.98 10.90 24.96
CA LEU A 82 -40.21 10.05 25.89
C LEU A 82 -38.73 10.38 25.95
N GLN A 83 -38.07 10.43 24.81
CA GLN A 83 -36.62 10.74 24.74
C GLN A 83 -36.30 12.15 25.26
N GLN A 84 -37.07 13.16 24.84
CA GLN A 84 -36.86 14.53 25.32
C GLN A 84 -37.05 14.65 26.84
N GLY A 85 -37.98 13.88 27.41
CA GLY A 85 -38.18 13.87 28.85
C GLY A 85 -36.95 13.30 29.57
N LEU A 86 -36.35 12.22 29.06
CA LEU A 86 -35.13 11.61 29.59
C LEU A 86 -33.93 12.54 29.45
N ASP A 87 -33.74 13.15 28.27
CA ASP A 87 -32.63 14.07 28.01
C ASP A 87 -32.66 15.26 28.99
N ARG A 88 -33.88 15.72 29.34
CA ARG A 88 -34.05 16.82 30.27
C ARG A 88 -33.80 16.43 31.74
N LEU A 89 -34.16 15.22 32.12
CA LEU A 89 -33.88 14.68 33.46
C LEU A 89 -32.38 14.42 33.68
N LEU A 90 -31.65 14.09 32.62
CA LEU A 90 -30.23 13.77 32.62
C LEU A 90 -29.34 15.01 32.35
N LEU A 91 -29.96 16.21 32.18
CA LEU A 91 -29.21 17.43 31.90
C LEU A 91 -28.18 17.69 33.00
N ASN A 92 -26.93 17.95 32.66
CA ASN A 92 -25.78 18.18 33.56
C ASN A 92 -25.37 16.97 34.44
N SER A 93 -25.93 15.78 34.21
CA SER A 93 -25.52 14.58 34.94
C SER A 93 -24.30 13.87 34.34
N GLY A 94 -23.92 14.18 33.10
CA GLY A 94 -22.90 13.44 32.36
C GLY A 94 -23.38 12.05 31.96
N LEU A 95 -24.70 11.78 31.95
CA LEU A 95 -25.31 10.52 31.58
C LEU A 95 -26.20 10.70 30.33
N VAL A 96 -26.39 9.61 29.58
CA VAL A 96 -27.32 9.54 28.44
C VAL A 96 -28.26 8.33 28.64
N ALA A 97 -29.48 8.45 28.09
CA ALA A 97 -30.42 7.34 28.07
C ALA A 97 -30.54 6.75 26.68
N ARG A 98 -30.48 5.42 26.59
CA ARG A 98 -30.84 4.66 25.39
C ARG A 98 -32.13 3.92 25.64
N LEU A 99 -33.04 4.01 24.67
CA LEU A 99 -34.32 3.28 24.67
C LEU A 99 -34.16 2.05 23.77
N SER A 100 -34.45 0.88 24.33
CA SER A 100 -34.50 -0.37 23.58
C SER A 100 -35.77 -1.10 24.01
N ASP A 101 -36.70 -1.28 23.08
CA ASP A 101 -38.03 -1.86 23.30
C ASP A 101 -38.76 -1.30 24.57
N ASP A 102 -38.82 -2.06 25.62
CA ASP A 102 -39.49 -1.67 26.87
C ASP A 102 -38.48 -1.29 27.99
N VAL A 103 -37.21 -0.96 27.64
CA VAL A 103 -36.14 -0.71 28.61
C VAL A 103 -35.50 0.63 28.42
N ILE A 104 -35.33 1.39 29.49
CA ILE A 104 -34.49 2.60 29.57
C ILE A 104 -33.14 2.16 30.14
N LEU A 105 -32.08 2.27 29.33
CA LEU A 105 -30.70 2.01 29.73
C LEU A 105 -30.01 3.36 30.00
N ILE A 106 -29.46 3.58 31.20
CA ILE A 106 -28.70 4.78 31.54
C ILE A 106 -27.21 4.47 31.47
N GLU A 107 -26.51 5.22 30.69
CA GLU A 107 -25.07 5.10 30.45
C GLU A 107 -24.36 6.44 30.67
N LYS A 108 -23.04 6.42 30.87
CA LYS A 108 -22.24 7.63 30.94
C LYS A 108 -22.23 8.33 29.58
N ALA A 109 -22.50 9.61 29.53
CA ALA A 109 -22.43 10.37 28.29
C ALA A 109 -21.02 10.28 27.69
N PRO A 110 -20.87 10.02 26.38
CA PRO A 110 -19.57 10.09 25.75
C PRO A 110 -19.03 11.52 25.92
N VAL A 111 -17.85 11.65 26.48
CA VAL A 111 -17.19 12.94 26.68
C VAL A 111 -16.81 13.46 25.30
N GLN A 112 -17.46 14.52 24.86
CA GLN A 112 -16.98 15.27 23.68
C GLN A 112 -15.63 15.91 24.04
N GLY A 113 -14.54 15.27 23.60
CA GLY A 113 -13.18 15.80 23.76
C GLY A 113 -12.24 15.00 24.65
N GLY A 114 -12.59 13.78 25.04
CA GLY A 114 -11.69 12.87 25.77
C GLY A 114 -11.53 11.54 25.02
N ALA A 115 -10.33 10.96 25.05
CA ALA A 115 -10.01 9.66 24.50
C ALA A 115 -11.12 8.64 24.76
N LEU A 116 -11.52 7.89 23.74
CA LEU A 116 -12.34 6.68 23.88
C LEU A 116 -11.58 5.75 24.85
N GLU A 117 -12.04 5.64 26.09
CA GLU A 117 -11.78 4.44 26.88
C GLU A 117 -12.49 3.29 26.14
N LEU A 118 -11.76 2.56 25.35
CA LEU A 118 -12.17 1.25 24.85
C LEU A 118 -12.22 0.31 26.06
N GLY A 119 -13.35 0.31 26.76
CA GLY A 119 -13.72 -0.85 27.58
C GLY A 119 -13.55 -2.06 26.67
N ALA A 120 -13.10 -3.21 27.23
CA ALA A 120 -12.91 -4.45 26.50
C ALA A 120 -14.17 -4.79 25.70
N THR A 121 -14.27 -4.20 24.53
CA THR A 121 -15.31 -4.52 23.56
C THR A 121 -14.91 -5.87 23.03
N THR A 122 -15.70 -6.87 23.28
CA THR A 122 -15.66 -8.15 22.58
C THR A 122 -15.69 -7.80 21.09
N ILE A 123 -14.53 -7.85 20.43
CA ILE A 123 -14.41 -7.60 19.00
C ILE A 123 -15.09 -8.76 18.33
N GLN A 124 -16.38 -8.61 18.00
CA GLN A 124 -17.09 -9.59 17.22
C GLN A 124 -16.42 -9.63 15.83
N GLY A 125 -15.70 -10.70 15.60
CA GLY A 125 -15.43 -11.31 14.32
C GLY A 125 -14.97 -10.43 13.15
N GLN A 126 -14.08 -9.46 13.36
CA GLN A 126 -13.57 -8.66 12.25
C GLN A 126 -12.11 -9.03 11.99
N GLY A 127 -11.90 -9.86 10.99
CA GLY A 127 -10.56 -10.19 10.52
C GLY A 127 -9.82 -8.95 10.00
N MET A 128 -8.50 -8.93 10.17
CA MET A 128 -7.54 -8.00 9.59
C MET A 128 -7.61 -6.55 10.08
N GLY A 129 -7.13 -6.29 11.30
CA GLY A 129 -6.92 -4.97 11.87
C GLY A 129 -8.20 -4.26 12.28
N GLU A 130 -8.06 -3.16 12.99
CA GLU A 130 -9.16 -2.26 13.30
C GLU A 130 -9.42 -1.35 12.10
N MET A 131 -10.70 -1.14 11.74
CA MET A 131 -11.05 -0.16 10.70
C MET A 131 -10.67 1.24 11.18
N THR A 132 -9.99 1.99 10.33
CA THR A 132 -9.57 3.38 10.63
C THR A 132 -10.51 4.42 10.04
N GLU A 133 -11.44 4.00 9.17
CA GLU A 133 -12.44 4.87 8.57
C GLU A 133 -13.34 5.50 9.65
N ASN A 134 -13.57 6.80 9.53
CA ASN A 134 -14.34 7.62 10.47
C ASN A 134 -13.78 7.67 11.91
N SER A 135 -12.57 7.15 12.16
CA SER A 135 -11.92 7.25 13.47
C SER A 135 -11.37 8.63 13.78
N GLY A 136 -11.10 9.43 12.75
CA GLY A 136 -10.41 10.72 12.87
C GLY A 136 -8.96 10.60 13.36
N SER A 137 -8.40 9.41 13.46
CA SER A 137 -7.10 9.13 14.09
C SER A 137 -5.99 8.89 13.07
N TYR A 138 -4.73 9.20 13.45
CA TYR A 138 -3.52 8.84 12.73
C TYR A 138 -2.90 7.53 13.22
N THR A 139 -3.55 6.84 14.16
CA THR A 139 -3.11 5.55 14.63
C THR A 139 -4.23 4.51 14.54
N SER A 140 -3.87 3.24 14.50
CA SER A 140 -4.77 2.09 14.59
C SER A 140 -4.43 1.32 15.87
N GLY A 141 -5.43 0.86 16.60
CA GLY A 141 -5.23 0.04 17.79
C GLY A 141 -4.70 -1.34 17.48
N LEU A 142 -5.05 -1.90 16.32
CA LEU A 142 -4.69 -3.24 15.90
C LEU A 142 -4.09 -3.25 14.50
N VAL A 143 -3.17 -4.18 14.26
CA VAL A 143 -2.56 -4.45 12.96
C VAL A 143 -2.56 -5.96 12.69
N SER A 144 -2.60 -6.33 11.42
CA SER A 144 -2.59 -7.72 10.97
C SER A 144 -1.31 -8.09 10.19
N ALA A 145 -0.57 -7.09 9.69
CA ALA A 145 0.72 -7.33 9.04
C ALA A 145 1.68 -8.03 10.00
N GLY A 146 2.21 -9.16 9.59
CA GLY A 146 3.13 -9.96 10.40
C GLY A 146 2.50 -10.93 11.41
N SER A 147 1.17 -10.97 11.53
CA SER A 147 0.47 -11.88 12.45
C SER A 147 -0.68 -12.66 11.80
N LYS A 148 -1.32 -12.12 10.77
CA LYS A 148 -2.60 -12.58 10.18
C LYS A 148 -3.79 -12.58 11.18
N THR A 149 -3.55 -12.15 12.39
CA THR A 149 -4.58 -11.94 13.42
C THR A 149 -4.45 -10.53 13.95
N PRO A 150 -5.56 -9.85 14.31
CA PRO A 150 -5.51 -8.53 14.92
C PRO A 150 -4.62 -8.54 16.17
N THR A 151 -3.58 -7.71 16.18
CA THR A 151 -2.61 -7.63 17.28
C THR A 151 -2.26 -6.18 17.53
N SER A 152 -2.13 -5.76 18.78
CA SER A 152 -1.71 -4.40 19.09
C SER A 152 -0.32 -4.09 18.53
N LEU A 153 -0.06 -2.83 18.21
CA LEU A 153 1.27 -2.41 17.78
C LEU A 153 2.33 -2.72 18.85
N LYS A 154 1.97 -2.56 20.12
CA LYS A 154 2.82 -2.83 21.29
C LYS A 154 3.21 -4.32 21.39
N ASP A 155 2.29 -5.23 21.06
CA ASP A 155 2.51 -6.68 21.11
C ASP A 155 3.13 -7.28 19.83
N THR A 156 3.37 -6.47 18.82
CA THR A 156 4.00 -6.90 17.56
C THR A 156 5.52 -6.72 17.65
N PRO A 157 6.35 -7.79 17.68
CA PRO A 157 7.80 -7.69 17.90
C PRO A 157 8.57 -7.32 16.62
N GLN A 158 8.06 -6.41 15.83
CA GLN A 158 8.68 -5.85 14.62
C GLN A 158 8.21 -4.41 14.44
N SER A 159 8.99 -3.59 13.74
CA SER A 159 8.59 -2.23 13.37
C SER A 159 7.43 -2.25 12.37
N VAL A 160 6.34 -1.58 12.72
CA VAL A 160 5.14 -1.42 11.88
C VAL A 160 4.75 0.05 11.82
N SER A 161 4.51 0.56 10.62
CA SER A 161 3.90 1.87 10.37
C SER A 161 2.49 1.68 9.84
N VAL A 162 1.55 2.53 10.23
CA VAL A 162 0.16 2.52 9.73
C VAL A 162 -0.15 3.86 9.08
N ILE A 163 -0.76 3.84 7.89
CA ILE A 163 -1.33 5.01 7.23
C ILE A 163 -2.84 4.84 7.28
N THR A 164 -3.49 5.60 8.15
CA THR A 164 -4.92 5.54 8.38
C THR A 164 -5.72 6.28 7.31
N GLN A 165 -7.03 6.04 7.24
CA GLN A 165 -7.94 6.76 6.35
C GLN A 165 -7.87 8.28 6.56
N GLN A 166 -7.82 8.75 7.82
CA GLN A 166 -7.72 10.18 8.11
C GLN A 166 -6.43 10.80 7.52
N LEU A 167 -5.30 10.11 7.61
CA LEU A 167 -4.05 10.58 7.03
C LEU A 167 -4.09 10.58 5.48
N LEU A 168 -4.74 9.56 4.87
CA LEU A 168 -4.96 9.52 3.42
C LEU A 168 -5.76 10.74 2.94
N GLU A 169 -6.80 11.10 3.70
CA GLU A 169 -7.67 12.25 3.40
C GLU A 169 -6.96 13.60 3.60
N ASP A 170 -6.29 13.82 4.73
CA ASP A 170 -5.63 15.08 5.07
C ASP A 170 -4.47 15.40 4.10
N ARG A 171 -3.71 14.39 3.73
CA ARG A 171 -2.60 14.54 2.79
C ARG A 171 -2.98 14.35 1.32
N ARG A 172 -4.24 14.10 1.03
CA ARG A 172 -4.73 13.86 -0.33
C ARG A 172 -3.96 12.74 -1.04
N ILE A 173 -3.74 11.63 -0.37
CA ILE A 173 -3.03 10.47 -0.90
C ILE A 173 -3.99 9.64 -1.75
N VAL A 174 -3.73 9.50 -3.05
CA VAL A 174 -4.63 8.83 -3.99
C VAL A 174 -4.09 7.53 -4.57
N ASP A 175 -2.79 7.27 -4.42
CA ASP A 175 -2.16 6.02 -4.86
C ASP A 175 -1.13 5.50 -3.84
N LEU A 176 -0.81 4.22 -3.95
CA LEU A 176 0.14 3.56 -3.05
C LEU A 176 1.54 4.18 -3.09
N SER A 177 1.98 4.67 -4.26
CA SER A 177 3.32 5.27 -4.39
C SER A 177 3.42 6.56 -3.58
N ASP A 178 2.35 7.36 -3.60
CA ASP A 178 2.28 8.58 -2.80
C ASP A 178 2.20 8.25 -1.30
N ALA A 179 1.44 7.24 -0.91
CA ALA A 179 1.42 6.73 0.46
C ALA A 179 2.84 6.37 0.94
N MET A 180 3.58 5.60 0.15
CA MET A 180 4.94 5.18 0.48
C MET A 180 5.94 6.35 0.51
N ARG A 181 5.81 7.35 -0.37
CA ARG A 181 6.64 8.56 -0.31
C ARG A 181 6.51 9.30 1.01
N ARG A 182 5.36 9.19 1.65
CA ARG A 182 5.02 9.90 2.88
C ARG A 182 5.27 9.07 4.15
N THR A 183 5.46 7.75 4.01
CA THR A 183 5.72 6.84 5.14
C THR A 183 7.14 6.97 5.67
N PRO A 184 7.34 7.11 7.00
CA PRO A 184 8.66 7.08 7.63
C PRO A 184 9.47 5.84 7.28
N GLY A 185 10.77 6.01 7.03
CA GLY A 185 11.70 4.91 6.73
C GLY A 185 11.58 4.30 5.33
N ILE A 186 10.64 4.74 4.51
CA ILE A 186 10.47 4.24 3.14
C ILE A 186 11.04 5.22 2.12
N THR A 187 11.81 4.70 1.17
CA THR A 187 12.27 5.41 -0.02
C THR A 187 11.54 4.87 -1.23
N VAL A 188 11.05 5.76 -2.10
CA VAL A 188 10.43 5.37 -3.37
C VAL A 188 11.38 5.70 -4.50
N LYS A 189 11.60 4.75 -5.40
CA LYS A 189 12.38 4.93 -6.62
C LYS A 189 11.60 4.48 -7.83
N ASN A 190 11.73 5.20 -8.91
CA ASN A 190 11.22 4.79 -10.21
C ASN A 190 12.28 3.89 -10.87
N ALA A 191 12.08 2.58 -10.78
CA ALA A 191 12.87 1.65 -11.55
C ALA A 191 12.26 1.54 -12.93
N ASN A 192 13.06 1.54 -13.99
CA ASN A 192 12.62 1.40 -15.36
C ASN A 192 11.12 1.64 -15.65
N TYR A 193 10.81 2.54 -16.51
CA TYR A 193 9.53 2.77 -17.18
C TYR A 193 8.35 3.21 -16.31
N ARG A 194 8.02 2.61 -15.16
CA ARG A 194 6.69 2.84 -14.58
C ARG A 194 6.47 2.17 -13.25
N LEU A 195 7.41 1.34 -12.83
CA LEU A 195 7.23 0.58 -11.61
C LEU A 195 7.92 1.30 -10.47
N PRO A 196 7.17 1.94 -9.57
CA PRO A 196 7.74 2.41 -8.33
C PRO A 196 8.26 1.22 -7.54
N GLN A 197 9.49 1.32 -7.05
CA GLN A 197 10.06 0.39 -6.09
C GLN A 197 10.03 1.02 -4.72
N PHE A 198 9.51 0.29 -3.77
CA PHE A 198 9.48 0.67 -2.37
C PHE A 198 10.65 0.02 -1.67
N ILE A 199 11.39 0.80 -0.93
CA ILE A 199 12.65 0.38 -0.31
C ILE A 199 12.61 0.74 1.15
N SER A 200 12.82 -0.24 2.02
CA SER A 200 12.95 -0.12 3.44
C SER A 200 14.29 -0.71 3.87
N ARG A 201 15.03 -0.03 4.75
CA ARG A 201 16.31 -0.51 5.27
C ARG A 201 17.31 -0.91 4.18
N GLY A 202 17.23 -0.26 3.00
CA GLY A 202 18.09 -0.56 1.86
C GLY A 202 17.68 -1.75 1.00
N PHE A 203 16.64 -2.46 1.36
CA PHE A 203 16.11 -3.59 0.60
C PHE A 203 14.74 -3.29 0.03
N ARG A 204 14.46 -3.90 -1.12
CA ARG A 204 13.17 -3.76 -1.80
C ARG A 204 12.06 -4.46 -0.99
N ILE A 205 10.89 -3.84 -0.95
CA ILE A 205 9.66 -4.48 -0.50
C ILE A 205 9.02 -5.13 -1.72
N ASP A 206 9.15 -6.45 -1.83
CA ASP A 206 8.57 -7.23 -2.93
C ASP A 206 7.13 -7.68 -2.62
N ASN A 207 6.76 -7.75 -1.34
CA ASN A 207 5.49 -8.28 -0.88
C ASN A 207 4.49 -7.17 -0.62
N ILE A 208 3.54 -7.00 -1.54
CA ILE A 208 2.36 -6.17 -1.36
C ILE A 208 1.17 -7.12 -1.13
N GLN A 209 0.67 -7.14 0.09
CA GLN A 209 -0.50 -7.93 0.48
C GLN A 209 -1.77 -7.11 0.33
N ILE A 210 -2.87 -7.79 0.06
CA ILE A 210 -4.20 -7.22 0.15
C ILE A 210 -4.97 -8.10 1.13
N ASP A 211 -5.44 -7.50 2.22
CA ASP A 211 -6.10 -8.20 3.34
C ASP A 211 -5.29 -9.40 3.86
N GLY A 212 -3.96 -9.25 3.99
CA GLY A 212 -3.05 -10.28 4.48
C GLY A 212 -2.73 -11.41 3.51
N ALA A 213 -3.28 -11.40 2.31
CA ALA A 213 -2.96 -12.35 1.26
C ALA A 213 -1.84 -11.82 0.35
N SER A 214 -0.77 -12.58 0.14
CA SER A 214 0.41 -12.15 -0.60
C SER A 214 0.33 -12.56 -2.07
N PRO A 215 0.06 -11.66 -3.00
CA PRO A 215 0.29 -11.91 -4.41
C PRO A 215 1.79 -12.06 -4.68
N MET A 216 2.16 -13.00 -5.57
CA MET A 216 3.54 -13.13 -5.99
C MET A 216 4.01 -11.92 -6.78
N ASP A 217 5.21 -11.40 -6.46
CA ASP A 217 5.86 -10.40 -7.31
C ASP A 217 6.15 -11.00 -8.70
N ILE A 218 5.63 -10.33 -9.73
CA ILE A 218 5.83 -10.70 -11.12
C ILE A 218 6.97 -9.86 -11.73
N GLY A 219 7.50 -8.90 -10.99
CA GLY A 219 8.41 -7.85 -11.48
C GLY A 219 9.90 -8.20 -11.52
N SER A 220 10.34 -9.40 -11.15
CA SER A 220 11.76 -9.74 -11.10
C SER A 220 12.16 -10.86 -12.07
N GLY A 221 12.95 -10.54 -13.08
CA GLY A 221 13.58 -11.51 -13.97
C GLY A 221 13.29 -11.27 -15.46
N ILE A 222 13.98 -12.01 -16.33
CA ILE A 222 13.78 -11.95 -17.78
C ILE A 222 12.39 -12.50 -18.13
N GLY A 223 11.64 -11.81 -18.99
CA GLY A 223 10.29 -12.19 -19.39
C GLY A 223 9.22 -11.94 -18.34
N THR A 224 9.47 -11.02 -17.44
CA THR A 224 8.51 -10.62 -16.43
C THR A 224 7.44 -9.71 -16.99
N PHE A 225 6.26 -9.77 -16.36
CA PHE A 225 5.14 -8.92 -16.69
C PHE A 225 5.40 -7.49 -16.18
N TYR A 226 5.40 -6.53 -17.09
CA TYR A 226 5.57 -5.10 -16.78
C TYR A 226 4.19 -4.39 -16.81
N ALA A 227 3.23 -4.82 -16.00
CA ALA A 227 2.05 -3.99 -15.81
C ALA A 227 2.36 -2.87 -14.84
N ASN A 228 1.98 -1.67 -15.21
CA ASN A 228 1.91 -0.57 -14.26
C ASN A 228 0.71 -0.83 -13.34
N LYS A 229 0.95 -1.56 -12.25
CA LYS A 229 -0.08 -1.85 -11.27
C LYS A 229 -0.03 -0.75 -10.22
N THR A 230 -0.99 0.15 -10.29
CA THR A 230 -1.24 1.12 -9.22
C THR A 230 -2.34 0.56 -8.33
N TYR A 231 -2.29 0.91 -7.06
CA TYR A 231 -3.38 0.65 -6.14
C TYR A 231 -4.02 1.99 -5.81
N ASP A 232 -5.28 2.16 -6.18
CA ASP A 232 -6.04 3.35 -5.86
C ASP A 232 -6.46 3.33 -4.39
N MET A 233 -6.13 4.39 -3.63
CA MET A 233 -6.43 4.44 -2.20
C MET A 233 -7.93 4.53 -1.90
N ALA A 234 -8.77 4.82 -2.87
CA ALA A 234 -10.23 4.78 -2.70
C ALA A 234 -10.76 3.38 -2.34
N GLU A 235 -10.03 2.30 -2.71
CA GLU A 235 -10.36 0.91 -2.34
C GLU A 235 -10.09 0.60 -0.87
N PHE A 236 -9.10 1.27 -0.25
CA PHE A 236 -8.51 0.84 1.02
C PHE A 236 -8.93 1.72 2.20
N ASP A 237 -9.10 1.09 3.34
CA ASP A 237 -9.31 1.73 4.63
C ASP A 237 -7.98 2.26 5.18
N HIS A 238 -6.96 1.42 5.18
CA HIS A 238 -5.63 1.78 5.66
C HIS A 238 -4.54 0.92 5.04
N ILE A 239 -3.29 1.34 5.25
CA ILE A 239 -2.10 0.61 4.81
C ILE A 239 -1.22 0.33 6.02
N GLU A 240 -0.82 -0.92 6.20
CA GLU A 240 0.13 -1.36 7.22
C GLU A 240 1.48 -1.68 6.55
N ILE A 241 2.57 -1.23 7.11
CA ILE A 241 3.91 -1.47 6.58
C ILE A 241 4.77 -2.13 7.66
N LEU A 242 5.01 -3.43 7.50
CA LEU A 242 5.93 -4.20 8.33
C LEU A 242 7.34 -4.13 7.73
N LYS A 243 8.35 -3.76 8.52
CA LYS A 243 9.73 -3.56 8.07
C LYS A 243 10.62 -4.75 8.41
N GLY A 244 11.60 -5.07 7.54
CA GLY A 244 12.55 -6.17 7.71
C GLY A 244 12.13 -7.49 7.04
N ALA A 245 12.86 -8.59 7.29
CA ALA A 245 12.53 -9.89 6.72
C ALA A 245 11.16 -10.39 7.19
N SER A 246 10.34 -10.91 6.29
CA SER A 246 8.93 -11.21 6.57
C SER A 246 8.43 -12.46 5.82
N GLY A 247 9.28 -13.47 5.72
CA GLY A 247 8.98 -14.68 4.95
C GLY A 247 7.91 -15.57 5.55
N LEU A 248 7.60 -15.44 6.85
CA LEU A 248 6.58 -16.25 7.52
C LEU A 248 5.21 -16.13 6.83
N PHE A 249 4.78 -14.91 6.53
CA PHE A 249 3.51 -14.64 5.86
C PHE A 249 3.68 -14.06 4.44
N GLY A 250 4.84 -13.50 4.12
CA GLY A 250 5.14 -12.94 2.80
C GLY A 250 5.58 -13.96 1.74
N GLY A 251 6.05 -15.13 2.16
CA GLY A 251 6.58 -16.14 1.24
C GLY A 251 8.00 -15.82 0.75
N THR A 252 8.16 -15.54 -0.56
CA THR A 252 9.47 -15.22 -1.17
C THR A 252 9.62 -13.71 -1.41
N GLY A 253 10.83 -13.18 -1.22
CA GLY A 253 11.12 -11.76 -1.48
C GLY A 253 12.45 -11.30 -0.89
N ASP A 254 12.73 -10.00 -1.02
CA ASP A 254 13.83 -9.31 -0.36
C ASP A 254 13.47 -8.95 1.10
N PRO A 255 14.46 -8.74 1.99
CA PRO A 255 14.22 -8.46 3.40
C PRO A 255 13.82 -6.98 3.68
N GLY A 256 13.10 -6.34 2.78
CA GLY A 256 12.60 -4.97 2.95
C GLY A 256 11.35 -4.87 3.79
N GLY A 257 10.45 -5.86 3.71
CA GLY A 257 9.22 -5.87 4.48
C GLY A 257 7.99 -6.33 3.70
N ILE A 258 6.82 -6.01 4.27
CA ILE A 258 5.49 -6.21 3.67
C ILE A 258 4.74 -4.87 3.67
N ILE A 259 4.03 -4.58 2.62
CA ILE A 259 2.97 -3.58 2.58
C ILE A 259 1.65 -4.34 2.56
N ASN A 260 0.81 -4.18 3.57
CA ASN A 260 -0.53 -4.76 3.63
C ASN A 260 -1.58 -3.67 3.45
N ALA A 261 -2.32 -3.71 2.35
CA ALA A 261 -3.42 -2.82 2.07
C ALA A 261 -4.74 -3.48 2.51
N VAL A 262 -5.42 -2.87 3.47
CA VAL A 262 -6.67 -3.37 4.03
C VAL A 262 -7.84 -2.69 3.33
N ARG A 263 -8.74 -3.48 2.71
CA ARG A 263 -9.87 -2.95 1.94
C ARG A 263 -10.94 -2.33 2.83
N LYS A 264 -11.60 -1.31 2.30
CA LYS A 264 -12.85 -0.79 2.84
C LYS A 264 -13.92 -1.88 2.83
N ARG A 265 -14.65 -2.01 3.93
CA ARG A 265 -15.79 -2.94 4.08
C ARG A 265 -17.12 -2.18 4.02
N PRO A 266 -18.22 -2.85 3.73
CA PRO A 266 -19.53 -2.25 3.90
C PRO A 266 -19.77 -1.85 5.35
N LEU A 267 -20.34 -0.66 5.54
CA LEU A 267 -20.77 -0.17 6.85
C LEU A 267 -22.16 -0.73 7.22
N ASP A 268 -22.48 -0.76 8.50
CA ASP A 268 -23.76 -1.17 9.04
C ASP A 268 -24.84 -0.05 9.01
N TYR A 269 -24.43 1.15 8.57
CA TYR A 269 -25.31 2.31 8.31
C TYR A 269 -25.07 2.86 6.91
N PHE A 270 -26.04 3.59 6.38
CA PHE A 270 -25.91 4.23 5.07
C PHE A 270 -24.93 5.41 5.14
N GLN A 271 -24.01 5.45 4.21
CA GLN A 271 -23.12 6.60 4.01
C GLN A 271 -22.87 6.81 2.51
N LEU A 272 -22.95 8.06 2.09
CA LEU A 272 -22.52 8.54 0.78
C LEU A 272 -21.37 9.54 0.97
N LYS A 273 -20.19 9.22 0.45
CA LYS A 273 -19.05 10.15 0.37
C LYS A 273 -18.87 10.60 -1.09
N PHE A 274 -18.74 11.90 -1.28
CA PHE A 274 -18.38 12.54 -2.55
C PHE A 274 -17.09 13.31 -2.38
N ASN A 275 -16.15 13.14 -3.30
CA ASN A 275 -14.86 13.79 -3.25
C ASN A 275 -14.47 14.25 -4.66
N THR A 276 -14.24 15.55 -4.84
CA THR A 276 -13.75 16.10 -6.11
C THR A 276 -12.57 17.04 -5.86
N SER A 277 -11.62 17.03 -6.78
CA SER A 277 -10.44 17.86 -6.67
C SER A 277 -9.93 18.35 -8.01
N ALA A 278 -9.31 19.53 -7.99
CA ALA A 278 -8.65 20.17 -9.12
C ALA A 278 -7.31 20.75 -8.68
N GLY A 279 -6.28 20.55 -9.46
CA GLY A 279 -4.95 20.99 -9.09
C GLY A 279 -4.03 21.34 -10.25
N SER A 280 -2.77 21.61 -9.91
CA SER A 280 -1.72 21.97 -10.85
C SER A 280 -1.59 20.90 -11.94
N TRP A 281 -1.26 21.34 -13.16
CA TRP A 281 -1.13 20.49 -14.37
C TRP A 281 -2.41 19.73 -14.71
N ASP A 282 -3.54 20.45 -14.74
CA ASP A 282 -4.86 19.89 -15.12
C ASP A 282 -5.13 18.53 -14.44
N ASN A 283 -4.86 18.46 -13.13
CA ASN A 283 -5.08 17.26 -12.35
C ASN A 283 -6.48 17.29 -11.74
N TYR A 284 -7.38 16.53 -12.30
CA TYR A 284 -8.78 16.42 -11.86
C TYR A 284 -9.06 15.01 -11.36
N ARG A 285 -9.75 14.92 -10.22
CA ARG A 285 -10.24 13.65 -9.71
C ARG A 285 -11.63 13.79 -9.13
N THR A 286 -12.48 12.83 -9.42
CA THR A 286 -13.80 12.69 -8.78
C THR A 286 -13.94 11.27 -8.25
N GLU A 287 -14.53 11.14 -7.06
CA GLU A 287 -14.74 9.88 -6.36
C GLU A 287 -16.12 9.90 -5.70
N VAL A 288 -16.85 8.78 -5.80
CA VAL A 288 -18.12 8.53 -5.14
C VAL A 288 -18.02 7.19 -4.43
N ASP A 289 -18.33 7.17 -3.14
CA ASP A 289 -18.30 5.98 -2.28
C ASP A 289 -19.65 5.86 -1.56
N VAL A 290 -20.37 4.79 -1.86
CA VAL A 290 -21.70 4.50 -1.30
C VAL A 290 -21.65 3.18 -0.56
N THR A 291 -22.10 3.19 0.67
CA THR A 291 -22.10 1.98 1.51
C THR A 291 -23.33 1.93 2.41
N GLY A 292 -23.71 0.73 2.85
CA GLY A 292 -24.76 0.55 3.84
C GLY A 292 -25.47 -0.79 3.79
N PRO A 293 -26.45 -0.99 4.68
CA PRO A 293 -27.30 -2.16 4.69
C PRO A 293 -28.22 -2.19 3.47
N MET A 294 -28.40 -3.38 2.87
CA MET A 294 -29.19 -3.58 1.65
C MET A 294 -30.46 -4.40 1.90
N ALA A 295 -30.36 -5.45 2.73
CA ALA A 295 -31.47 -6.37 2.99
C ALA A 295 -31.28 -7.18 4.28
N PHE A 296 -32.32 -7.92 4.67
CA PHE A 296 -32.32 -8.87 5.79
C PHE A 296 -31.91 -8.23 7.12
N ASP A 297 -32.51 -7.08 7.44
CA ASP A 297 -32.27 -6.33 8.68
C ASP A 297 -30.77 -6.03 8.91
N GLY A 298 -30.06 -5.65 7.80
CA GLY A 298 -28.65 -5.31 7.83
C GLY A 298 -27.69 -6.50 7.76
N LYS A 299 -28.17 -7.74 7.69
CA LYS A 299 -27.33 -8.92 7.51
C LYS A 299 -26.66 -8.97 6.12
N LEU A 300 -27.23 -8.33 5.11
CA LEU A 300 -26.60 -8.11 3.82
C LEU A 300 -26.24 -6.63 3.66
N ARG A 301 -24.97 -6.36 3.51
CA ARG A 301 -24.41 -5.01 3.35
C ARG A 301 -23.63 -4.93 2.06
N GLY A 302 -23.56 -3.74 1.48
CA GLY A 302 -22.83 -3.49 0.24
C GLY A 302 -22.06 -2.18 0.26
N ARG A 303 -21.01 -2.12 -0.56
CA ARG A 303 -20.27 -0.90 -0.84
C ARG A 303 -19.87 -0.84 -2.31
N VAL A 304 -19.95 0.33 -2.90
CA VAL A 304 -19.46 0.62 -4.25
C VAL A 304 -18.68 1.92 -4.22
N VAL A 305 -17.45 1.87 -4.75
CA VAL A 305 -16.57 3.03 -4.90
C VAL A 305 -16.27 3.20 -6.38
N VAL A 306 -16.50 4.39 -6.93
CA VAL A 306 -16.16 4.76 -8.30
C VAL A 306 -15.27 5.98 -8.26
N ALA A 307 -14.16 5.95 -8.98
CA ALA A 307 -13.26 7.09 -9.11
C ALA A 307 -12.78 7.27 -10.54
N ASN A 308 -12.51 8.50 -10.93
CA ASN A 308 -11.81 8.82 -12.18
C ASN A 308 -10.75 9.90 -11.92
N THR A 309 -9.55 9.68 -12.43
CA THR A 309 -8.48 10.66 -12.41
C THR A 309 -8.09 10.98 -13.84
N ASP A 310 -8.05 12.26 -14.19
CA ASP A 310 -7.47 12.79 -15.42
C ASP A 310 -6.39 13.79 -15.04
N ARG A 311 -5.15 13.51 -15.43
CA ARG A 311 -4.00 14.26 -14.96
C ARG A 311 -2.98 14.47 -16.09
N GLN A 312 -2.48 15.69 -16.22
CA GLN A 312 -1.23 15.97 -16.87
C GLN A 312 -0.10 16.01 -15.81
N TYR A 313 1.13 16.08 -16.26
CA TYR A 313 2.31 16.15 -15.40
C TYR A 313 3.12 17.40 -15.71
N PHE A 314 4.03 17.77 -14.81
CA PHE A 314 4.98 18.85 -15.09
C PHE A 314 5.99 18.51 -16.23
N MET A 315 6.04 17.24 -16.62
CA MET A 315 6.84 16.73 -17.74
C MET A 315 6.07 16.88 -19.06
N ASP A 316 6.76 17.35 -20.09
CA ASP A 316 6.17 17.60 -21.40
C ASP A 316 5.53 16.33 -21.99
N HIS A 317 4.33 16.46 -22.57
CA HIS A 317 3.58 15.38 -23.26
C HIS A 317 3.19 14.18 -22.39
N ARG A 318 3.32 14.25 -21.08
CA ARG A 318 2.92 13.17 -20.18
C ARG A 318 1.55 13.42 -19.56
N SER A 319 0.65 12.44 -19.72
CA SER A 319 -0.67 12.45 -19.12
C SER A 319 -1.12 11.06 -18.70
N THR A 320 -2.10 11.00 -17.78
CA THR A 320 -2.71 9.74 -17.32
C THR A 320 -4.21 9.92 -17.16
N GLU A 321 -4.99 8.99 -17.70
CA GLU A 321 -6.43 8.81 -17.45
C GLU A 321 -6.62 7.49 -16.72
N LYS A 322 -7.34 7.52 -15.57
CA LYS A 322 -7.49 6.34 -14.69
C LYS A 322 -8.91 6.21 -14.14
N PRO A 323 -9.86 5.58 -14.87
CA PRO A 323 -11.12 5.12 -14.32
C PRO A 323 -10.92 3.89 -13.43
N PHE A 324 -11.63 3.88 -12.29
CA PHE A 324 -11.59 2.86 -11.27
C PHE A 324 -12.99 2.56 -10.72
N ILE A 325 -13.26 1.29 -10.44
CA ILE A 325 -14.45 0.84 -9.72
C ILE A 325 -14.08 -0.30 -8.79
N TYR A 326 -14.60 -0.25 -7.58
CA TYR A 326 -14.55 -1.30 -6.56
C TYR A 326 -15.96 -1.59 -6.07
N GLY A 327 -16.28 -2.86 -5.82
CA GLY A 327 -17.56 -3.26 -5.23
C GLY A 327 -17.37 -4.45 -4.32
N VAL A 328 -18.09 -4.46 -3.19
CA VAL A 328 -18.07 -5.55 -2.22
C VAL A 328 -19.44 -5.75 -1.58
N LEU A 329 -19.83 -7.00 -1.41
CA LEU A 329 -20.99 -7.47 -0.66
C LEU A 329 -20.54 -8.31 0.51
N GLU A 330 -21.16 -8.11 1.65
CA GLU A 330 -20.90 -8.85 2.88
C GLU A 330 -22.25 -9.36 3.44
N ALA A 331 -22.31 -10.65 3.72
CA ALA A 331 -23.50 -11.31 4.24
C ALA A 331 -23.18 -12.07 5.53
N ASP A 332 -23.88 -11.75 6.60
CA ASP A 332 -23.91 -12.56 7.84
C ASP A 332 -24.92 -13.69 7.62
N VAL A 333 -24.42 -14.85 7.14
CA VAL A 333 -25.24 -16.03 6.79
C VAL A 333 -25.85 -16.66 8.05
N SER A 334 -25.08 -16.60 9.14
CA SER A 334 -25.53 -16.94 10.51
C SER A 334 -24.79 -16.04 11.51
N ASP A 335 -25.08 -16.20 12.78
CA ASP A 335 -24.40 -15.44 13.85
C ASP A 335 -22.89 -15.76 13.94
N THR A 336 -22.45 -16.88 13.36
CA THR A 336 -21.05 -17.34 13.38
C THR A 336 -20.41 -17.38 12.00
N VAL A 337 -21.15 -17.13 10.91
CA VAL A 337 -20.64 -17.25 9.54
C VAL A 337 -20.85 -15.97 8.76
N ARG A 338 -19.76 -15.43 8.25
CA ARG A 338 -19.75 -14.28 7.34
C ARG A 338 -19.14 -14.67 5.98
N VAL A 339 -19.79 -14.25 4.92
CA VAL A 339 -19.29 -14.40 3.55
C VAL A 339 -19.14 -13.02 2.91
N THR A 340 -17.97 -12.77 2.35
CA THR A 340 -17.68 -11.53 1.63
C THR A 340 -17.31 -11.86 0.19
N VAL A 341 -17.90 -11.17 -0.79
CA VAL A 341 -17.56 -11.29 -2.21
C VAL A 341 -17.39 -9.90 -2.79
N GLY A 342 -16.34 -9.69 -3.54
CA GLY A 342 -16.09 -8.40 -4.13
C GLY A 342 -15.17 -8.47 -5.34
N GLY A 343 -14.94 -7.31 -5.95
CA GLY A 343 -14.02 -7.18 -7.05
C GLY A 343 -13.73 -5.73 -7.39
N ARG A 344 -12.71 -5.54 -8.23
CA ARG A 344 -12.33 -4.24 -8.75
C ARG A 344 -11.98 -4.32 -10.23
N TYR A 345 -12.12 -3.18 -10.89
CA TYR A 345 -11.60 -2.92 -12.23
C TYR A 345 -10.90 -1.57 -12.25
N GLU A 346 -9.68 -1.56 -12.77
CA GLU A 346 -8.90 -0.35 -13.00
C GLU A 346 -8.39 -0.36 -14.45
N LYS A 347 -8.46 0.75 -15.12
CA LYS A 347 -7.77 0.98 -16.39
C LYS A 347 -6.88 2.21 -16.25
N ILE A 348 -5.66 2.12 -16.79
CA ILE A 348 -4.71 3.23 -16.82
C ILE A 348 -4.31 3.43 -18.27
N HIS A 349 -4.61 4.60 -18.79
CA HIS A 349 -4.08 5.06 -20.08
C HIS A 349 -3.04 6.15 -19.83
N GLU A 350 -1.80 5.90 -20.23
CA GLU A 350 -0.71 6.87 -20.11
C GLU A 350 -0.21 7.27 -21.50
N ASN A 351 -0.06 8.57 -21.74
CA ASN A 351 0.67 9.11 -22.86
C ASN A 351 2.07 9.55 -22.40
N GLY A 352 2.99 9.67 -23.32
CA GLY A 352 4.32 10.18 -23.04
C GLY A 352 5.17 9.22 -22.17
N THR A 353 5.21 7.95 -22.54
CA THR A 353 6.01 6.96 -21.82
C THR A 353 7.50 7.15 -22.05
N GLY A 354 8.30 7.17 -20.99
CA GLY A 354 9.75 7.37 -21.07
C GLY A 354 10.50 6.92 -19.83
N ASP A 355 11.85 6.82 -19.90
CA ASP A 355 12.71 6.20 -18.89
C ASP A 355 13.49 7.17 -18.00
N GLY A 356 13.06 8.41 -17.89
CA GLY A 356 13.78 9.45 -17.16
C GLY A 356 14.92 10.07 -17.97
N LEU A 357 15.70 10.90 -17.32
CA LEU A 357 16.68 11.75 -17.96
C LEU A 357 18.06 11.10 -17.94
N PRO A 358 18.89 11.32 -18.99
CA PRO A 358 20.30 10.95 -19.01
C PRO A 358 21.14 11.98 -18.24
N ARG A 359 22.43 11.64 -18.07
CA ARG A 359 23.51 12.52 -17.65
C ARG A 359 24.64 12.42 -18.67
N PHE A 360 25.64 13.26 -18.55
CA PHE A 360 26.88 13.03 -19.30
C PHE A 360 27.49 11.67 -18.96
N SER A 361 28.26 11.09 -19.86
CA SER A 361 28.91 9.79 -19.66
C SER A 361 29.76 9.75 -18.38
N THR A 362 30.29 10.87 -17.96
CA THR A 362 31.05 11.09 -16.72
C THR A 362 30.15 11.24 -15.47
N GLY A 363 28.82 11.22 -15.62
CA GLY A 363 27.86 11.39 -14.53
C GLY A 363 27.45 12.85 -14.24
N GLN A 364 28.04 13.83 -14.87
CA GLN A 364 27.70 15.24 -14.66
C GLN A 364 26.25 15.53 -15.13
N ASP A 365 25.59 16.47 -14.43
CA ASP A 365 24.22 16.87 -14.72
C ASP A 365 24.15 17.71 -16.01
N LEU A 366 23.29 17.34 -16.93
CA LEU A 366 22.99 18.08 -18.17
C LEU A 366 22.25 19.40 -17.90
N LYS A 367 21.79 19.65 -16.66
CA LYS A 367 21.03 20.84 -16.23
C LYS A 367 19.77 21.11 -17.06
N LEU A 368 19.11 20.08 -17.49
CA LEU A 368 17.88 20.16 -18.27
C LEU A 368 16.75 20.82 -17.48
N SER A 369 15.72 21.30 -18.20
CA SER A 369 14.49 21.74 -17.56
C SER A 369 13.85 20.58 -16.78
N ARG A 370 13.11 20.87 -15.71
CA ARG A 370 12.29 19.86 -15.02
C ARG A 370 11.20 19.28 -15.93
N SER A 371 10.72 20.08 -16.90
CA SER A 371 9.71 19.65 -17.86
C SER A 371 10.27 18.77 -18.99
N THR A 372 11.59 18.74 -19.19
CA THR A 372 12.19 17.93 -20.26
C THR A 372 11.81 16.46 -20.12
N TRP A 373 11.27 15.90 -21.18
CA TRP A 373 10.86 14.51 -21.25
C TRP A 373 11.05 13.95 -22.66
N TYR A 374 11.78 12.85 -22.76
CA TYR A 374 12.08 12.22 -24.07
C TYR A 374 11.03 11.16 -24.38
N SER A 375 9.92 11.61 -24.94
CA SER A 375 8.82 10.72 -25.37
C SER A 375 8.14 11.28 -26.62
N PRO A 376 7.99 10.49 -27.66
CA PRO A 376 7.23 10.92 -28.84
C PRO A 376 5.73 10.98 -28.56
N ASN A 377 5.01 11.81 -29.31
CA ASN A 377 3.57 12.02 -29.15
C ASN A 377 2.72 10.74 -29.36
N TRP A 378 3.25 9.73 -30.04
CA TRP A 378 2.59 8.46 -30.29
C TRP A 378 2.87 7.41 -29.19
N ALA A 379 3.74 7.71 -28.23
CA ALA A 379 4.08 6.78 -27.15
C ALA A 379 2.94 6.70 -26.13
N TYR A 380 2.49 5.48 -25.86
CA TYR A 380 1.41 5.23 -24.92
C TYR A 380 1.60 3.93 -24.13
N SER A 381 0.85 3.81 -23.06
CA SER A 381 0.64 2.56 -22.33
C SER A 381 -0.79 2.42 -21.88
N ASP A 382 -1.39 1.32 -22.30
CA ASP A 382 -2.70 0.86 -21.81
C ASP A 382 -2.51 -0.30 -20.85
N ASN A 383 -2.96 -0.11 -19.61
CA ASN A 383 -2.94 -1.14 -18.59
C ASN A 383 -4.36 -1.35 -18.07
N SER A 384 -4.74 -2.60 -17.81
CA SER A 384 -5.98 -2.91 -17.13
C SER A 384 -5.77 -4.02 -16.12
N SER A 385 -6.39 -3.88 -14.96
CA SER A 385 -6.38 -4.85 -13.87
C SER A 385 -7.81 -5.16 -13.45
N GLN A 386 -8.13 -6.45 -13.38
CA GLN A 386 -9.41 -6.96 -12.89
C GLN A 386 -9.12 -7.90 -11.73
N GLU A 387 -9.88 -7.79 -10.67
CA GLU A 387 -9.76 -8.68 -9.53
C GLU A 387 -11.14 -9.09 -9.03
N ILE A 388 -11.26 -10.35 -8.66
CA ILE A 388 -12.43 -10.91 -7.96
C ILE A 388 -11.89 -11.63 -6.74
N PHE A 389 -12.56 -11.44 -5.61
CA PHE A 389 -12.20 -12.12 -4.38
C PHE A 389 -13.44 -12.61 -3.63
N ALA A 390 -13.23 -13.66 -2.83
CA ALA A 390 -14.23 -14.18 -1.91
C ALA A 390 -13.53 -14.52 -0.58
N LYS A 391 -14.22 -14.24 0.53
CA LYS A 391 -13.78 -14.61 1.88
C LYS A 391 -14.89 -15.35 2.59
N TYR A 392 -14.50 -16.29 3.42
CA TYR A 392 -15.36 -17.03 4.32
C TYR A 392 -14.74 -16.97 5.71
N ASP A 393 -15.45 -16.37 6.63
CA ASP A 393 -15.05 -16.21 8.03
C ASP A 393 -16.06 -16.96 8.89
N GLN A 394 -15.59 -17.87 9.76
CA GLN A 394 -16.44 -18.66 10.65
C GLN A 394 -15.86 -18.70 12.05
N GLU A 395 -16.69 -18.42 13.02
CA GLU A 395 -16.44 -18.73 14.44
C GLU A 395 -16.77 -20.22 14.68
N LEU A 396 -15.76 -21.02 15.02
CA LEU A 396 -15.90 -22.48 15.19
C LEU A 396 -16.37 -22.87 16.59
N ALA A 397 -15.79 -22.26 17.60
CA ALA A 397 -16.06 -22.44 19.03
C ALA A 397 -15.48 -21.23 19.79
N ASP A 398 -15.60 -21.23 21.11
CA ASP A 398 -15.03 -20.16 21.93
C ASP A 398 -13.61 -19.79 21.53
N ASP A 399 -13.43 -18.55 21.03
CA ASP A 399 -12.16 -17.96 20.58
C ASP A 399 -11.47 -18.63 19.38
N TRP A 400 -12.05 -19.61 18.70
CA TRP A 400 -11.50 -20.23 17.48
C TRP A 400 -12.20 -19.74 16.23
N LYS A 401 -11.41 -19.35 15.21
CA LYS A 401 -11.88 -18.80 13.94
C LYS A 401 -11.25 -19.53 12.78
N LEU A 402 -12.04 -19.79 11.75
CA LEU A 402 -11.61 -20.24 10.44
C LEU A 402 -11.74 -19.07 9.46
N ASN A 403 -10.64 -18.72 8.77
CA ASN A 403 -10.65 -17.76 7.71
C ASN A 403 -10.20 -18.44 6.42
N VAL A 404 -10.95 -18.26 5.33
CA VAL A 404 -10.59 -18.77 4.00
C VAL A 404 -10.77 -17.63 3.00
N SER A 405 -9.78 -17.41 2.16
CA SER A 405 -9.81 -16.42 1.10
C SER A 405 -9.36 -16.98 -0.25
N LEU A 406 -10.02 -16.53 -1.30
CA LEU A 406 -9.69 -16.81 -2.69
C LEU A 406 -9.65 -15.49 -3.45
N THR A 407 -8.56 -15.22 -4.15
CA THR A 407 -8.43 -14.04 -5.01
C THR A 407 -7.96 -14.46 -6.39
N SER A 408 -8.58 -13.94 -7.42
CA SER A 408 -8.16 -14.09 -8.81
C SER A 408 -7.97 -12.72 -9.45
N THR A 409 -6.80 -12.51 -10.04
CA THR A 409 -6.43 -11.24 -10.70
C THR A 409 -6.08 -11.51 -12.15
N PHE A 410 -6.56 -10.67 -13.05
CA PHE A 410 -6.24 -10.69 -14.46
C PHE A 410 -5.74 -9.31 -14.90
N ASP A 411 -4.48 -9.24 -15.33
CA ASP A 411 -3.82 -8.02 -15.74
C ASP A 411 -3.46 -8.05 -17.22
N LYS A 412 -3.64 -6.94 -17.94
CA LYS A 412 -3.18 -6.72 -19.32
C LYS A 412 -2.36 -5.45 -19.39
N SER A 413 -1.34 -5.46 -20.24
CA SER A 413 -0.57 -4.27 -20.58
C SER A 413 -0.24 -4.27 -22.06
N GLU A 414 -0.44 -3.12 -22.68
CA GLU A 414 -0.01 -2.83 -24.04
C GLU A 414 0.77 -1.52 -24.04
N THR A 415 2.03 -1.56 -24.46
CA THR A 415 2.92 -0.42 -24.43
C THR A 415 3.61 -0.28 -25.76
N LYS A 416 3.51 0.91 -26.34
CA LYS A 416 4.29 1.36 -27.45
C LYS A 416 5.06 2.60 -27.02
N GLY A 417 6.39 2.53 -27.03
CA GLY A 417 7.20 3.61 -26.48
C GLY A 417 8.58 3.67 -27.08
N ALA A 418 9.24 4.74 -26.81
CA ALA A 418 10.63 4.95 -27.15
C ALA A 418 11.44 5.28 -25.92
N PHE A 419 12.70 4.94 -25.93
CA PHE A 419 13.63 5.15 -24.84
C PHE A 419 14.90 5.77 -25.31
N LEU A 420 15.52 6.51 -24.41
CA LEU A 420 16.87 7.01 -24.55
C LEU A 420 17.87 5.93 -24.06
N TRP A 421 18.93 5.73 -24.82
CA TRP A 421 20.06 4.87 -24.46
C TRP A 421 21.37 5.58 -24.69
N GLY A 422 22.36 5.23 -23.89
CA GLY A 422 23.66 5.85 -23.94
C GLY A 422 23.66 7.24 -23.29
N SER A 423 24.86 7.70 -23.00
CA SER A 423 25.11 8.97 -22.33
C SER A 423 25.85 9.89 -23.28
N PRO A 424 25.48 11.18 -23.42
CA PRO A 424 26.24 12.11 -24.23
C PRO A 424 27.64 12.33 -23.64
N ASP A 425 28.62 12.37 -24.49
CA ASP A 425 29.98 12.79 -24.14
C ASP A 425 30.01 14.29 -23.78
N PRO A 426 30.68 14.70 -22.71
CA PRO A 426 30.65 16.09 -22.25
C PRO A 426 31.29 17.10 -23.21
N VAL A 427 32.08 16.65 -24.22
CA VAL A 427 32.77 17.50 -25.16
C VAL A 427 32.09 17.48 -26.54
N THR A 428 31.82 16.29 -27.07
CA THR A 428 31.24 16.11 -28.40
C THR A 428 29.71 16.12 -28.41
N LEU A 429 29.05 15.93 -27.28
CA LEU A 429 27.59 15.74 -27.08
C LEU A 429 27.04 14.50 -27.81
N GLU A 430 27.89 13.69 -28.42
CA GLU A 430 27.50 12.44 -29.05
C GLU A 430 27.41 11.30 -28.05
N GLY A 431 26.73 10.21 -28.45
CA GLY A 431 26.64 8.97 -27.64
C GLY A 431 25.27 8.69 -27.07
N ALA A 432 24.37 9.67 -26.97
CA ALA A 432 22.99 9.43 -26.70
C ALA A 432 22.24 8.96 -27.94
N THR A 433 21.47 7.91 -27.83
CA THR A 433 20.68 7.33 -28.92
C THR A 433 19.25 7.10 -28.47
N TRP A 434 18.40 6.98 -29.44
CA TRP A 434 16.97 6.84 -29.29
C TRP A 434 16.48 5.58 -29.98
N GLY A 435 15.69 4.78 -29.31
CA GLY A 435 15.13 3.55 -29.83
C GLY A 435 13.71 3.28 -29.31
N GLY A 436 12.97 2.43 -29.98
CA GLY A 436 11.60 2.14 -29.61
C GLY A 436 11.29 0.66 -29.46
N SER A 437 10.20 0.36 -28.74
CA SER A 437 9.67 -0.99 -28.64
C SER A 437 8.14 -1.00 -28.53
N TYR A 438 7.57 -2.13 -28.92
CA TYR A 438 6.18 -2.45 -28.73
C TYR A 438 6.07 -3.74 -27.90
N ILE A 439 5.31 -3.70 -26.83
CA ILE A 439 5.20 -4.77 -25.85
C ILE A 439 3.73 -5.05 -25.56
N LYS A 440 3.35 -6.32 -25.59
CA LYS A 440 2.06 -6.81 -25.06
C LYS A 440 2.32 -7.84 -23.98
N SER A 441 1.64 -7.67 -22.87
CA SER A 441 1.72 -8.66 -21.81
C SER A 441 0.38 -8.86 -21.11
N TRP A 442 0.21 -10.02 -20.52
CA TRP A 442 -0.90 -10.33 -19.62
C TRP A 442 -0.46 -11.31 -18.56
N SER A 443 -1.12 -11.26 -17.42
CA SER A 443 -0.94 -12.24 -16.36
C SER A 443 -2.27 -12.63 -15.74
N GLU A 444 -2.30 -13.84 -15.26
CA GLU A 444 -3.39 -14.39 -14.47
C GLU A 444 -2.79 -14.92 -13.18
N GLN A 445 -3.34 -14.50 -12.06
CA GLN A 445 -2.92 -14.91 -10.74
C GLN A 445 -4.10 -15.45 -9.96
N THR A 446 -3.91 -16.62 -9.33
CA THR A 446 -4.85 -17.18 -8.36
C THR A 446 -4.13 -17.38 -7.04
N LEU A 447 -4.77 -16.93 -5.98
CA LEU A 447 -4.27 -16.98 -4.62
C LEU A 447 -5.34 -17.56 -3.72
N PHE A 448 -5.01 -18.61 -3.01
CA PHE A 448 -5.82 -19.23 -1.96
C PHE A 448 -5.06 -19.16 -0.65
N ASP A 449 -5.71 -18.76 0.41
CA ASP A 449 -5.19 -18.77 1.77
C ASP A 449 -6.29 -19.27 2.73
N GLY A 450 -5.93 -20.18 3.59
CA GLY A 450 -6.84 -20.69 4.62
C GLY A 450 -6.10 -20.86 5.94
N ASN A 451 -6.69 -20.38 7.03
CA ASN A 451 -6.11 -20.54 8.36
C ASN A 451 -7.15 -20.74 9.44
N VAL A 452 -6.73 -21.39 10.50
CA VAL A 452 -7.45 -21.50 11.76
C VAL A 452 -6.59 -20.82 12.82
N SER A 453 -7.22 -19.94 13.60
CA SER A 453 -6.59 -19.27 14.72
C SER A 453 -7.48 -19.31 15.95
N GLY A 454 -6.89 -19.34 17.12
CA GLY A 454 -7.65 -19.35 18.35
C GLY A 454 -6.79 -19.32 19.59
N LYS A 455 -7.48 -19.17 20.72
CA LYS A 455 -6.88 -19.14 22.03
C LYS A 455 -7.09 -20.47 22.74
N PHE A 456 -6.15 -20.85 23.58
CA PHE A 456 -6.25 -22.03 24.42
C PHE A 456 -5.56 -21.80 25.77
N THR A 457 -6.05 -22.42 26.80
CA THR A 457 -5.48 -22.33 28.15
C THR A 457 -4.53 -23.50 28.39
N ALA A 458 -3.30 -23.20 28.76
CA ALA A 458 -2.31 -24.16 29.25
C ALA A 458 -1.46 -23.50 30.34
N PHE A 459 -1.00 -24.28 31.33
CA PHE A 459 -0.19 -23.77 32.45
C PHE A 459 -0.80 -22.57 33.17
N ASN A 460 -2.15 -22.55 33.33
CA ASN A 460 -2.96 -21.46 33.87
C ASN A 460 -2.81 -20.12 33.16
N ARG A 461 -2.48 -20.14 31.88
CA ARG A 461 -2.32 -18.94 31.02
C ARG A 461 -2.99 -19.15 29.67
N GLU A 462 -3.45 -18.07 29.09
CA GLU A 462 -3.99 -18.04 27.73
C GLU A 462 -2.86 -17.93 26.72
N HIS A 463 -2.91 -18.76 25.71
CA HIS A 463 -1.98 -18.83 24.59
C HIS A 463 -2.76 -18.73 23.30
N GLU A 464 -2.08 -18.29 22.21
CA GLU A 464 -2.70 -18.19 20.89
C GLU A 464 -1.97 -19.11 19.90
N LEU A 465 -2.73 -19.80 19.06
CA LEU A 465 -2.24 -20.64 17.99
C LEU A 465 -2.87 -20.20 16.67
N LEU A 466 -2.05 -20.08 15.63
CA LEU A 466 -2.48 -19.93 14.24
C LEU A 466 -1.79 -21.00 13.40
N ILE A 467 -2.58 -21.72 12.59
CA ILE A 467 -2.09 -22.67 11.58
C ILE A 467 -2.79 -22.35 10.27
N GLY A 468 -2.04 -22.31 9.18
CA GLY A 468 -2.62 -22.03 7.88
C GLY A 468 -1.79 -22.55 6.71
N ALA A 469 -2.41 -22.53 5.54
CA ALA A 469 -1.79 -22.93 4.30
C ALA A 469 -2.20 -21.97 3.17
N ASP A 470 -1.28 -21.73 2.24
CA ASP A 470 -1.57 -20.95 1.05
C ASP A 470 -1.05 -21.62 -0.22
N VAL A 471 -1.74 -21.31 -1.31
CA VAL A 471 -1.36 -21.73 -2.66
C VAL A 471 -1.44 -20.50 -3.56
N GLN A 472 -0.34 -20.23 -4.26
CA GLN A 472 -0.24 -19.14 -5.20
C GLN A 472 0.20 -19.65 -6.55
N LYS A 473 -0.51 -19.23 -7.60
CA LYS A 473 -0.15 -19.53 -9.00
C LYS A 473 -0.24 -18.25 -9.81
N VAL A 474 0.84 -17.93 -10.52
CA VAL A 474 0.88 -16.86 -11.51
C VAL A 474 1.28 -17.46 -12.84
N THR A 475 0.51 -17.13 -13.87
CA THR A 475 0.88 -17.43 -15.26
C THR A 475 0.92 -16.10 -16.01
N SER A 476 2.04 -15.81 -16.63
CA SER A 476 2.20 -14.59 -17.43
C SER A 476 2.71 -14.92 -18.82
N ARG A 477 2.41 -14.02 -19.75
CA ARG A 477 2.94 -14.00 -21.09
C ARG A 477 3.41 -12.59 -21.42
N TRP A 478 4.57 -12.49 -22.04
CA TRP A 478 5.12 -11.24 -22.49
C TRP A 478 5.60 -11.40 -23.93
N ARG A 479 5.15 -10.51 -24.81
CA ARG A 479 5.56 -10.46 -26.20
C ARG A 479 6.11 -9.09 -26.51
N SER A 480 7.17 -9.05 -27.29
CA SER A 480 7.74 -7.78 -27.75
C SER A 480 8.22 -7.84 -29.18
N THR A 481 8.43 -6.65 -29.77
CA THR A 481 9.26 -6.52 -30.95
C THR A 481 10.67 -7.05 -30.65
N LYS A 482 11.40 -7.47 -31.66
CA LYS A 482 12.83 -7.76 -31.57
C LYS A 482 13.53 -6.50 -31.04
N ALA A 483 14.55 -6.68 -30.21
CA ALA A 483 15.17 -5.57 -29.50
C ALA A 483 15.34 -4.33 -30.37
N MET A 484 14.84 -3.23 -29.87
CA MET A 484 15.03 -1.87 -30.34
C MET A 484 15.36 -1.73 -31.83
N GLN A 485 14.34 -1.51 -32.61
CA GLN A 485 14.54 -1.23 -34.03
C GLN A 485 15.06 0.20 -34.17
N GLY A 486 16.29 0.33 -34.60
CA GLY A 486 16.95 1.58 -34.88
C GLY A 486 17.44 2.32 -33.62
N PHE A 487 18.74 2.52 -33.54
CA PHE A 487 19.32 3.52 -32.66
C PHE A 487 19.58 4.77 -33.50
N TYR A 488 18.79 5.81 -33.21
CA TYR A 488 18.96 7.10 -33.86
C TYR A 488 19.73 8.02 -32.91
N PRO A 489 20.80 8.68 -33.35
CA PRO A 489 21.45 9.71 -32.53
C PRO A 489 20.46 10.80 -32.16
N ILE A 490 20.56 11.33 -30.96
CA ILE A 490 19.72 12.41 -30.47
C ILE A 490 20.55 13.51 -29.83
N ASP A 491 20.24 14.77 -30.17
CA ASP A 491 20.69 15.91 -29.41
C ASP A 491 19.80 16.04 -28.14
N VAL A 492 20.39 15.86 -26.97
CA VAL A 492 19.67 15.90 -25.69
C VAL A 492 19.15 17.29 -25.33
N TYR A 493 19.66 18.35 -25.95
CA TYR A 493 19.20 19.73 -25.73
C TYR A 493 18.12 20.18 -26.73
N ASN A 494 18.15 19.61 -27.95
CA ASN A 494 17.16 19.87 -29.00
C ASN A 494 16.66 18.53 -29.58
N PRO A 495 15.89 17.76 -28.84
CA PRO A 495 15.55 16.42 -29.26
C PRO A 495 14.60 16.43 -30.45
N ASP A 496 15.09 15.94 -31.61
CA ASP A 496 14.19 15.57 -32.70
C ASP A 496 13.66 14.17 -32.47
N LEU A 497 12.39 14.07 -32.10
CA LEU A 497 11.69 12.81 -31.80
C LEU A 497 10.93 12.27 -33.02
N THR A 498 11.08 12.90 -34.18
CA THR A 498 10.41 12.50 -35.43
C THR A 498 11.06 11.31 -36.17
N PRO A 499 12.39 11.01 -36.05
CA PRO A 499 13.03 9.89 -36.75
C PRO A 499 12.51 8.50 -36.42
N LEU A 500 11.70 8.34 -35.34
CA LEU A 500 11.01 7.10 -35.00
C LEU A 500 9.50 7.26 -35.21
N PRO A 501 9.00 7.20 -36.46
CA PRO A 501 7.57 7.17 -36.69
C PRO A 501 6.98 5.90 -36.07
N SER A 502 5.72 5.98 -35.55
CA SER A 502 5.06 4.87 -34.89
C SER A 502 5.04 3.56 -35.70
N ASP A 503 5.05 3.69 -37.04
CA ASP A 503 5.00 2.58 -37.96
C ASP A 503 6.35 1.88 -38.13
N SER A 504 7.48 2.55 -37.89
CA SER A 504 8.82 1.93 -37.95
C SER A 504 9.07 0.96 -36.81
N ILE A 505 8.41 1.14 -35.68
CA ILE A 505 8.48 0.22 -34.52
C ILE A 505 7.69 -1.09 -34.81
N GLY A 506 6.89 -1.12 -35.86
CA GLY A 506 6.15 -2.28 -36.33
C GLY A 506 5.31 -2.97 -35.26
N ASN A 507 4.15 -3.41 -35.61
CA ASN A 507 3.33 -4.25 -34.71
C ASN A 507 3.80 -5.73 -34.72
N LYS A 508 5.01 -5.99 -35.22
CA LYS A 508 5.57 -7.34 -35.36
C LYS A 508 6.17 -7.79 -34.05
N LEU A 509 5.42 -8.63 -33.33
CA LEU A 509 5.92 -9.26 -32.09
C LEU A 509 6.82 -10.44 -32.48
N GLU A 510 8.11 -10.33 -32.22
CA GLU A 510 9.16 -11.28 -32.62
C GLU A 510 9.77 -12.05 -31.44
N ARG A 511 9.37 -11.69 -30.20
CA ARG A 511 9.78 -12.37 -28.96
C ARG A 511 8.55 -12.76 -28.18
N ASP A 512 8.53 -13.97 -27.65
CA ASP A 512 7.42 -14.50 -26.85
C ASP A 512 7.98 -15.29 -25.65
N TYR A 513 7.72 -14.77 -24.44
CA TYR A 513 7.98 -15.46 -23.20
C TYR A 513 6.65 -16.06 -22.70
N SER A 514 6.37 -17.29 -23.07
CA SER A 514 5.08 -17.93 -22.80
C SER A 514 5.17 -19.45 -22.81
N PRO A 515 4.63 -20.12 -21.80
CA PRO A 515 4.19 -19.55 -20.54
C PRO A 515 5.36 -19.20 -19.61
N ASN A 516 5.17 -18.21 -18.75
CA ASN A 516 5.99 -17.99 -17.57
C ASN A 516 5.09 -18.28 -16.36
N THR A 517 5.28 -19.43 -15.74
CA THR A 517 4.43 -19.89 -14.64
C THR A 517 5.24 -20.02 -13.36
N ARG A 518 4.72 -19.44 -12.29
CA ARG A 518 5.25 -19.58 -10.93
C ARG A 518 4.20 -20.18 -10.04
N ARG A 519 4.62 -21.11 -9.17
CA ARG A 519 3.75 -21.72 -8.17
C ARG A 519 4.47 -21.71 -6.83
N GLN A 520 3.74 -21.33 -5.81
CA GLN A 520 4.21 -21.34 -4.43
C GLN A 520 3.18 -22.06 -3.57
N TYR A 521 3.65 -22.89 -2.65
CA TYR A 521 2.85 -23.61 -1.68
C TYR A 521 3.47 -23.37 -0.32
N GLY A 522 2.68 -22.92 0.65
CA GLY A 522 3.12 -22.63 2.00
C GLY A 522 2.26 -23.31 3.05
N LEU A 523 2.90 -23.87 4.07
CA LEU A 523 2.28 -24.24 5.33
C LEU A 523 2.95 -23.40 6.42
N TYR A 524 2.18 -22.68 7.20
CA TYR A 524 2.69 -21.76 8.22
C TYR A 524 1.97 -21.95 9.55
N SER A 525 2.70 -21.65 10.63
CA SER A 525 2.13 -21.65 11.97
C SER A 525 2.81 -20.62 12.84
N THR A 526 2.04 -20.04 13.77
CA THR A 526 2.57 -19.23 14.87
C THR A 526 1.96 -19.68 16.19
N LEU A 527 2.79 -19.72 17.22
CA LEU A 527 2.40 -19.99 18.60
C LEU A 527 2.84 -18.79 19.45
N ARG A 528 1.89 -18.14 20.10
CA ARG A 528 2.12 -17.05 21.06
C ARG A 528 1.90 -17.56 22.46
N LEU A 529 2.97 -17.66 23.22
CA LEU A 529 3.00 -18.19 24.57
C LEU A 529 3.10 -17.05 25.60
N GLN A 530 2.12 -16.92 26.45
CA GLN A 530 2.21 -16.07 27.64
C GLN A 530 3.04 -16.82 28.69
N LEU A 531 4.35 -16.51 28.79
CA LEU A 531 5.26 -17.19 29.71
C LEU A 531 5.08 -16.70 31.15
N THR A 532 4.95 -15.38 31.32
CA THR A 532 4.60 -14.70 32.57
C THR A 532 3.67 -13.56 32.25
N ASP A 533 3.07 -12.88 33.22
CA ASP A 533 2.15 -11.77 32.96
C ASP A 533 2.77 -10.69 32.05
N PRO A 534 4.03 -10.26 32.23
CA PRO A 534 4.64 -9.29 31.32
C PRO A 534 5.34 -9.91 30.12
N LEU A 535 5.58 -11.24 30.05
CA LEU A 535 6.47 -11.84 29.05
C LEU A 535 5.72 -12.76 28.07
N LYS A 536 5.74 -12.38 26.79
CA LYS A 536 5.23 -13.18 25.66
C LYS A 536 6.38 -13.70 24.81
N LEU A 537 6.34 -14.99 24.44
CA LEU A 537 7.23 -15.61 23.45
C LEU A 537 6.39 -15.95 22.22
N ILE A 538 6.86 -15.53 21.05
CA ILE A 538 6.23 -15.81 19.78
C ILE A 538 7.18 -16.68 18.96
N ILE A 539 6.73 -17.85 18.54
CA ILE A 539 7.48 -18.75 17.68
C ILE A 539 6.67 -19.02 16.43
N GLY A 540 7.26 -18.90 15.28
CA GLY A 540 6.63 -19.16 14.00
C GLY A 540 7.55 -19.89 13.03
N ALA A 541 6.95 -20.63 12.13
CA ALA A 541 7.67 -21.27 11.03
C ALA A 541 6.78 -21.39 9.80
N ARG A 542 7.41 -21.28 8.62
CA ARG A 542 6.81 -21.57 7.34
C ARG A 542 7.60 -22.62 6.60
N VAL A 543 6.94 -23.64 6.11
CA VAL A 543 7.50 -24.62 5.16
C VAL A 543 7.00 -24.28 3.78
N GLN A 544 7.90 -24.07 2.83
CA GLN A 544 7.55 -23.55 1.51
C GLN A 544 8.22 -24.32 0.37
N ARG A 545 7.46 -24.45 -0.72
CA ARG A 545 7.95 -24.94 -2.03
C ARG A 545 7.71 -23.90 -3.09
N TYR A 546 8.68 -23.72 -3.98
CA TYR A 546 8.59 -22.82 -5.12
C TYR A 546 8.93 -23.57 -6.40
N LYS A 547 8.14 -23.30 -7.47
CA LYS A 547 8.37 -23.85 -8.81
C LYS A 547 8.27 -22.71 -9.84
N PHE A 548 9.20 -22.71 -10.77
CA PHE A 548 9.26 -21.76 -11.88
C PHE A 548 9.40 -22.50 -13.21
N GLU A 549 8.56 -22.16 -14.19
CA GLU A 549 8.57 -22.70 -15.54
C GLU A 549 8.50 -21.53 -16.52
N GLN A 550 9.41 -21.48 -17.48
CA GLN A 550 9.44 -20.47 -18.53
C GLN A 550 9.84 -21.08 -19.86
N THR A 551 9.19 -20.60 -20.93
CA THR A 551 9.59 -20.86 -22.32
C THR A 551 9.81 -19.53 -23.01
N TYR A 552 10.91 -19.39 -23.74
CA TYR A 552 11.23 -18.24 -24.56
C TYR A 552 11.38 -18.65 -26.02
N MET A 553 10.58 -18.01 -26.88
CA MET A 553 10.57 -18.18 -28.32
C MET A 553 10.98 -16.85 -28.98
N ALA A 554 11.73 -16.91 -30.05
CA ALA A 554 12.01 -15.72 -30.86
C ALA A 554 11.96 -16.06 -32.36
N VAL A 555 11.76 -15.02 -33.17
CA VAL A 555 11.82 -15.13 -34.64
C VAL A 555 13.27 -15.12 -35.06
N ASN A 556 13.67 -16.17 -35.77
CA ASN A 556 14.99 -16.24 -36.41
C ASN A 556 15.09 -15.18 -37.49
N ALA A 557 16.16 -14.38 -37.49
CA ALA A 557 16.31 -13.24 -38.39
C ALA A 557 16.46 -13.65 -39.87
N ASP A 558 17.04 -14.82 -40.11
CA ASP A 558 17.33 -15.32 -41.46
C ASP A 558 16.14 -16.00 -42.09
N THR A 559 15.41 -16.78 -41.34
CA THR A 559 14.31 -17.62 -41.83
C THR A 559 12.92 -17.02 -41.63
N GLY A 560 12.78 -16.03 -40.74
CA GLY A 560 11.49 -15.49 -40.32
C GLY A 560 10.61 -16.48 -39.51
N ALA A 561 11.14 -17.63 -39.17
CA ALA A 561 10.42 -18.68 -38.43
C ALA A 561 10.60 -18.52 -36.91
N TRP A 562 9.54 -18.88 -36.15
CA TRP A 562 9.64 -18.97 -34.71
C TRP A 562 10.49 -20.16 -34.29
N GLY A 563 11.46 -19.94 -33.44
CA GLY A 563 12.34 -20.94 -32.84
C GLY A 563 12.34 -20.89 -31.34
N LEU A 564 12.58 -22.02 -30.68
CA LEU A 564 12.81 -22.09 -29.25
C LEU A 564 14.20 -21.54 -28.93
N GLU A 565 14.28 -20.46 -28.18
CA GLU A 565 15.53 -19.86 -27.73
C GLU A 565 15.97 -20.40 -26.39
N SER A 566 15.02 -20.57 -25.44
CA SER A 566 15.35 -21.15 -24.13
C SER A 566 14.11 -21.69 -23.40
N GLN A 567 14.37 -22.66 -22.53
CA GLN A 567 13.37 -23.22 -21.64
C GLN A 567 13.96 -23.43 -20.25
N SER A 568 13.24 -23.00 -19.22
CA SER A 568 13.60 -23.19 -17.82
C SER A 568 12.50 -23.94 -17.08
N ASN A 569 12.89 -24.91 -16.27
CA ASN A 569 11.99 -25.62 -15.35
C ASN A 569 12.76 -25.81 -14.04
N HIS A 570 12.55 -24.90 -13.12
CA HIS A 570 13.25 -24.88 -11.85
C HIS A 570 12.30 -25.18 -10.69
N ARG A 571 12.77 -25.99 -9.76
CA ARG A 571 12.08 -26.33 -8.51
C ARG A 571 13.03 -26.11 -7.35
N GLU A 572 12.70 -25.16 -6.48
CA GLU A 572 13.44 -24.99 -5.23
C GLU A 572 13.23 -26.19 -4.31
N PRO A 573 14.26 -26.62 -3.58
CA PRO A 573 14.10 -27.52 -2.44
C PRO A 573 13.13 -26.93 -1.42
N THR A 574 12.49 -27.77 -0.64
CA THR A 574 11.62 -27.32 0.46
C THR A 574 12.43 -26.47 1.43
N LYS A 575 11.97 -25.24 1.69
CA LYS A 575 12.61 -24.28 2.61
C LYS A 575 11.81 -24.17 3.88
N LEU A 576 12.50 -24.15 5.02
CA LEU A 576 11.97 -23.77 6.32
C LEU A 576 12.37 -22.30 6.57
N VAL A 577 11.39 -21.47 6.89
CA VAL A 577 11.56 -20.04 7.19
C VAL A 577 11.11 -19.81 8.64
N PRO A 578 12.05 -19.65 9.57
CA PRO A 578 11.75 -19.47 10.99
C PRO A 578 11.45 -18.01 11.32
N PHE A 579 10.70 -17.83 12.41
CA PHE A 579 10.44 -16.57 13.07
C PHE A 579 10.50 -16.78 14.59
N GLY A 580 11.04 -15.80 15.32
CA GLY A 580 11.04 -15.77 16.77
C GLY A 580 10.93 -14.36 17.31
N GLY A 581 10.14 -14.14 18.33
CA GLY A 581 9.96 -12.85 18.99
C GLY A 581 9.73 -12.99 20.48
N LEU A 582 10.27 -12.04 21.22
CA LEU A 582 10.01 -11.85 22.65
C LEU A 582 9.43 -10.45 22.83
N VAL A 583 8.37 -10.34 23.62
CA VAL A 583 7.79 -9.06 24.03
C VAL A 583 7.68 -9.07 25.55
N TYR A 584 8.22 -8.03 26.17
CA TYR A 584 8.12 -7.82 27.61
C TYR A 584 7.40 -6.49 27.88
N ALA A 585 6.22 -6.57 28.45
CA ALA A 585 5.46 -5.40 28.90
C ALA A 585 6.15 -4.81 30.15
N LEU A 586 6.61 -3.57 30.04
CA LEU A 586 7.18 -2.83 31.18
C LEU A 586 6.05 -2.37 32.11
N ASP A 587 4.96 -1.92 31.51
CA ASP A 587 3.71 -1.50 32.13
C ASP A 587 2.57 -1.57 31.10
N ASP A 588 1.43 -0.96 31.40
CA ASP A 588 0.25 -0.97 30.51
C ASP A 588 0.47 -0.17 29.22
N GLU A 589 1.37 0.81 29.22
CA GLU A 589 1.66 1.66 28.08
C GLU A 589 2.89 1.23 27.28
N TRP A 590 3.91 0.67 27.92
CA TRP A 590 5.21 0.40 27.32
C TRP A 590 5.58 -1.07 27.23
N SER A 591 6.20 -1.45 26.12
CA SER A 591 6.81 -2.76 25.92
C SER A 591 8.20 -2.66 25.29
N VAL A 592 9.07 -3.62 25.60
CA VAL A 592 10.33 -3.87 24.90
C VAL A 592 10.25 -5.19 24.17
N TYR A 593 10.93 -5.28 23.03
CA TYR A 593 10.91 -6.51 22.26
C TYR A 593 12.27 -6.83 21.64
N ALA A 594 12.43 -8.11 21.28
CA ALA A 594 13.51 -8.58 20.43
C ALA A 594 12.95 -9.62 19.45
N SER A 595 13.40 -9.60 18.20
CA SER A 595 12.95 -10.56 17.19
C SER A 595 14.05 -11.01 16.23
N TYR A 596 13.81 -12.19 15.68
CA TYR A 596 14.51 -12.76 14.54
C TYR A 596 13.51 -13.15 13.46
N SER A 597 13.78 -12.76 12.24
CA SER A 597 12.95 -13.12 11.09
C SER A 597 13.79 -13.44 9.87
N GLU A 598 13.28 -14.34 9.03
CA GLU A 598 13.95 -14.79 7.82
C GLU A 598 13.05 -14.71 6.60
N ILE A 599 13.63 -14.54 5.42
CA ILE A 599 12.98 -14.61 4.11
C ILE A 599 13.97 -15.17 3.10
N PHE A 600 13.49 -15.76 2.00
CA PHE A 600 14.38 -16.14 0.91
C PHE A 600 13.81 -15.69 -0.44
N LYS A 601 14.70 -15.53 -1.44
CA LYS A 601 14.35 -15.14 -2.79
C LYS A 601 15.01 -16.08 -3.81
N PRO A 602 14.23 -16.81 -4.63
CA PRO A 602 14.77 -17.68 -5.68
C PRO A 602 15.59 -16.89 -6.71
N GLN A 603 16.67 -17.48 -7.20
CA GLN A 603 17.54 -16.95 -8.24
C GLN A 603 17.46 -17.77 -9.51
N ALA A 604 16.24 -18.12 -9.95
CA ALA A 604 15.97 -19.08 -11.01
C ALA A 604 16.57 -18.73 -12.39
N HIS A 605 17.06 -17.48 -12.58
CA HIS A 605 17.68 -17.02 -13.82
C HIS A 605 19.21 -16.95 -13.75
N GLN A 606 19.82 -17.18 -12.59
CA GLN A 606 21.26 -17.20 -12.41
C GLN A 606 21.74 -18.65 -12.37
N LEU A 607 22.68 -19.00 -13.24
CA LEU A 607 23.24 -20.33 -13.33
C LEU A 607 24.68 -20.36 -12.86
N GLN A 608 25.07 -21.46 -12.24
CA GLN A 608 26.45 -21.73 -11.85
C GLN A 608 27.30 -22.07 -13.07
N GLY A 609 28.59 -21.73 -13.07
CA GLY A 609 29.55 -22.20 -14.05
C GLY A 609 30.01 -23.66 -13.82
N PRO A 610 30.46 -24.31 -14.86
CA PRO A 610 30.56 -23.87 -16.26
C PRO A 610 29.21 -23.86 -16.98
N VAL A 611 29.13 -23.20 -18.13
CA VAL A 611 27.87 -23.02 -18.94
C VAL A 611 27.09 -24.32 -19.12
N THR A 612 27.80 -25.43 -19.22
CA THR A 612 27.21 -26.78 -19.44
C THR A 612 26.52 -27.36 -18.19
N SER A 613 26.71 -26.80 -17.02
CA SER A 613 26.15 -27.33 -15.77
C SER A 613 24.63 -27.23 -15.72
N GLY A 614 24.08 -26.16 -16.25
CA GLY A 614 22.64 -25.86 -16.18
C GLY A 614 22.08 -25.71 -14.74
N THR A 615 22.95 -25.70 -13.75
CA THR A 615 22.58 -25.69 -12.32
C THR A 615 22.21 -24.26 -11.91
N VAL A 616 20.99 -24.09 -11.41
CA VAL A 616 20.52 -22.81 -10.85
C VAL A 616 21.20 -22.54 -9.52
N LEU A 617 21.49 -21.26 -9.24
CA LEU A 617 22.03 -20.85 -7.95
C LEU A 617 21.06 -21.13 -6.80
N GLU A 618 21.62 -21.33 -5.61
CA GLU A 618 20.87 -21.34 -4.37
C GLU A 618 20.11 -19.99 -4.20
N PRO A 619 18.93 -20.01 -3.56
CA PRO A 619 18.21 -18.77 -3.29
C PRO A 619 18.97 -17.84 -2.35
N MET A 620 18.82 -16.55 -2.55
CA MET A 620 19.23 -15.54 -1.55
C MET A 620 18.47 -15.76 -0.26
N VAL A 621 19.11 -15.47 0.87
CA VAL A 621 18.50 -15.52 2.21
C VAL A 621 18.65 -14.18 2.88
N GLY A 622 17.54 -13.60 3.32
CA GLY A 622 17.48 -12.38 4.12
C GLY A 622 17.18 -12.71 5.58
N LYS A 623 17.96 -12.17 6.51
CA LYS A 623 17.80 -12.33 7.95
C LYS A 623 17.75 -10.97 8.61
N THR A 624 16.78 -10.77 9.51
CA THR A 624 16.67 -9.53 10.29
C THR A 624 16.67 -9.86 11.77
N TYR A 625 17.52 -9.15 12.51
CA TYR A 625 17.54 -9.08 13.97
C TYR A 625 17.10 -7.67 14.35
N GLU A 626 16.15 -7.58 15.25
CA GLU A 626 15.58 -6.29 15.67
C GLU A 626 15.32 -6.29 17.17
N THR A 627 15.56 -5.17 17.81
CA THR A 627 15.17 -4.91 19.20
C THR A 627 14.68 -3.49 19.32
N GLY A 628 13.70 -3.26 20.19
CA GLY A 628 13.13 -1.93 20.33
C GLY A 628 12.22 -1.78 21.54
N ILE A 629 11.71 -0.58 21.68
CA ILE A 629 10.71 -0.18 22.64
C ILE A 629 9.51 0.41 21.92
N LYS A 630 8.32 0.13 22.39
CA LYS A 630 7.07 0.66 21.88
C LYS A 630 6.20 1.18 23.00
N GLY A 631 5.50 2.27 22.74
CA GLY A 631 4.55 2.88 23.64
C GLY A 631 3.21 3.12 22.98
N GLU A 632 2.12 2.79 23.69
CA GLU A 632 0.74 3.16 23.40
C GLU A 632 0.29 4.14 24.48
N LEU A 633 0.47 5.44 24.21
CA LEU A 633 0.32 6.51 25.18
C LEU A 633 -1.09 7.12 25.11
N TYR A 634 -1.53 7.73 26.21
CA TYR A 634 -2.82 8.42 26.30
C TYR A 634 -4.01 7.55 25.92
N GLY A 635 -4.03 6.30 26.42
CA GLY A 635 -5.10 5.35 26.09
C GLY A 635 -5.05 4.84 24.64
N GLY A 636 -3.87 4.81 24.01
CA GLY A 636 -3.67 4.31 22.64
C GLY A 636 -3.85 5.36 21.54
N THR A 637 -4.11 6.64 21.87
CA THR A 637 -4.25 7.69 20.86
C THR A 637 -2.93 8.13 20.25
N LEU A 638 -1.79 7.84 20.91
CA LEU A 638 -0.44 8.11 20.42
C LEU A 638 0.42 6.84 20.49
N ASN A 639 0.87 6.36 19.35
CA ASN A 639 1.85 5.28 19.25
C ASN A 639 3.25 5.86 19.02
N VAL A 640 4.22 5.41 19.81
CA VAL A 640 5.63 5.76 19.66
C VAL A 640 6.48 4.51 19.61
N SER A 641 7.57 4.53 18.83
CA SER A 641 8.49 3.41 18.75
C SER A 641 9.93 3.85 18.51
N ALA A 642 10.88 3.09 19.06
CA ALA A 642 12.29 3.19 18.75
C ALA A 642 12.84 1.78 18.55
N ALA A 643 13.53 1.54 17.45
CA ALA A 643 14.06 0.24 17.08
C ALA A 643 15.50 0.35 16.59
N VAL A 644 16.28 -0.68 16.89
CA VAL A 644 17.62 -0.92 16.33
C VAL A 644 17.53 -2.21 15.50
N PHE A 645 17.98 -2.16 14.26
CA PHE A 645 17.93 -3.30 13.36
C PHE A 645 19.29 -3.66 12.77
N TYR A 646 19.45 -4.94 12.48
CA TYR A 646 20.53 -5.52 11.68
C TYR A 646 19.92 -6.49 10.69
N THR A 647 20.00 -6.18 9.40
CA THR A 647 19.47 -7.01 8.31
C THR A 647 20.62 -7.43 7.42
N LYS A 648 20.72 -8.73 7.15
CA LYS A 648 21.74 -9.33 6.30
C LYS A 648 21.08 -10.08 5.15
N ARG A 649 21.51 -9.82 3.91
CA ARG A 649 21.15 -10.62 2.73
C ARG A 649 22.38 -11.34 2.25
N GLU A 650 22.30 -12.67 2.23
CA GLU A 650 23.36 -13.59 1.88
C GLU A 650 23.04 -14.34 0.59
N LYS A 651 24.07 -14.97 0.00
CA LYS A 651 23.97 -15.81 -1.21
C LYS A 651 23.48 -15.07 -2.44
N GLU A 652 23.69 -13.76 -2.52
CA GLU A 652 23.39 -13.01 -3.74
C GLU A 652 24.30 -13.46 -4.89
N ALA A 653 23.74 -13.52 -6.10
CA ALA A 653 24.47 -13.83 -7.30
C ALA A 653 25.54 -12.78 -7.59
N ILE A 654 26.79 -13.17 -7.65
CA ILE A 654 27.92 -12.39 -8.15
C ILE A 654 28.53 -13.07 -9.36
N GLU A 655 29.11 -12.33 -10.29
CA GLU A 655 29.74 -12.91 -11.48
C GLU A 655 30.90 -13.82 -11.06
N ASP A 656 30.97 -15.03 -11.68
CA ASP A 656 32.06 -15.97 -11.46
C ASP A 656 33.29 -15.56 -12.31
N PRO A 657 34.38 -15.08 -11.72
CA PRO A 657 35.54 -14.60 -12.47
C PRO A 657 36.24 -15.68 -13.28
N ARG A 658 35.93 -16.96 -13.03
CA ARG A 658 36.50 -18.10 -13.76
C ARG A 658 35.82 -18.34 -15.12
N TYR A 659 34.59 -17.82 -15.30
CA TYR A 659 33.78 -18.06 -16.48
C TYR A 659 33.16 -16.75 -16.96
N PRO A 660 33.40 -16.34 -18.23
CA PRO A 660 32.80 -15.13 -18.75
C PRO A 660 31.28 -15.24 -18.78
N ARG A 661 30.60 -14.14 -18.51
CA ARG A 661 29.15 -14.05 -18.54
C ARG A 661 28.63 -14.38 -19.93
N GLN A 662 27.71 -15.33 -20.03
CA GLN A 662 27.06 -15.75 -21.26
C GLN A 662 25.56 -15.90 -21.08
N ALA A 663 24.77 -15.51 -22.08
CA ALA A 663 23.39 -15.91 -22.20
C ALA A 663 23.32 -17.39 -22.57
N VAL A 664 22.49 -18.18 -21.87
CA VAL A 664 22.39 -19.62 -22.10
C VAL A 664 21.00 -20.02 -22.57
N LEU A 665 20.97 -21.10 -23.33
CA LEU A 665 19.76 -21.72 -23.89
C LEU A 665 18.72 -22.15 -22.83
N TYR A 666 19.06 -22.16 -21.56
CA TYR A 666 18.22 -22.66 -20.47
C TYR A 666 17.47 -21.55 -19.68
N GLY A 667 17.24 -20.40 -20.30
CA GLY A 667 16.39 -19.36 -19.69
C GLY A 667 17.03 -18.56 -18.58
N GLY A 668 18.35 -18.39 -18.61
CA GLY A 668 19.09 -17.63 -17.63
C GLY A 668 20.39 -17.04 -18.15
N SER A 669 21.14 -16.43 -17.28
CA SER A 669 22.51 -16.01 -17.53
C SER A 669 23.48 -16.89 -16.74
N CYS A 670 24.57 -17.34 -17.34
CA CYS A 670 25.72 -17.95 -16.69
C CYS A 670 26.87 -16.90 -16.72
N CYS A 671 27.81 -16.85 -15.83
CA CYS A 671 27.99 -17.78 -14.74
C CYS A 671 28.12 -16.98 -13.45
N TYR A 672 27.55 -17.49 -12.41
CA TYR A 672 27.47 -16.81 -11.13
C TYR A 672 27.87 -17.70 -9.96
N LEU A 673 28.27 -17.06 -8.86
CA LEU A 673 28.47 -17.64 -7.53
C LEU A 673 27.44 -17.08 -6.55
N ALA A 674 26.97 -17.90 -5.61
CA ALA A 674 26.04 -17.49 -4.55
C ALA A 674 26.84 -17.02 -3.31
N GLU A 675 27.68 -16.00 -3.47
CA GLU A 675 28.62 -15.52 -2.44
C GLU A 675 28.45 -14.04 -2.09
N GLY A 676 27.53 -13.35 -2.77
CA GLY A 676 27.24 -11.96 -2.49
C GLY A 676 26.58 -11.75 -1.13
N GLU A 677 26.96 -10.66 -0.47
CA GLU A 677 26.48 -10.29 0.85
C GLU A 677 26.24 -8.78 0.94
N ILE A 678 25.08 -8.42 1.50
CA ILE A 678 24.74 -7.03 1.83
C ILE A 678 24.24 -6.96 3.25
N ILE A 679 24.79 -6.01 4.02
CA ILE A 679 24.41 -5.75 5.40
C ILE A 679 23.79 -4.36 5.49
N SER A 680 22.67 -4.27 6.17
CA SER A 680 22.03 -3.00 6.52
C SER A 680 21.78 -2.97 8.02
N LYS A 681 22.20 -1.90 8.68
CA LYS A 681 22.03 -1.70 10.14
C LYS A 681 21.65 -0.26 10.42
N GLY A 682 20.89 -0.05 11.48
CA GLY A 682 20.46 1.31 11.78
C GLY A 682 19.50 1.45 12.94
N VAL A 683 18.93 2.64 13.03
CA VAL A 683 17.98 3.04 14.05
C VAL A 683 16.77 3.65 13.39
N GLU A 684 15.59 3.33 13.87
CA GLU A 684 14.30 3.90 13.45
C GLU A 684 13.58 4.46 14.68
N LEU A 685 13.04 5.68 14.53
CA LEU A 685 12.17 6.33 15.50
C LEU A 685 10.89 6.69 14.79
N GLU A 686 9.74 6.47 15.41
CA GLU A 686 8.44 6.80 14.83
C GLU A 686 7.44 7.22 15.92
N ALA A 687 6.57 8.20 15.59
CA ALA A 687 5.48 8.66 16.43
C ALA A 687 4.27 8.96 15.54
N ASN A 688 3.12 8.36 15.86
CA ASN A 688 1.88 8.49 15.09
C ASN A 688 0.69 8.59 16.04
N GLY A 689 -0.18 9.57 15.84
CA GLY A 689 -1.40 9.75 16.61
C GLY A 689 -1.59 11.16 17.11
N GLU A 690 -2.36 11.31 18.17
CA GLU A 690 -2.72 12.59 18.79
C GLU A 690 -1.77 12.89 19.96
N ILE A 691 -1.05 14.02 19.87
CA ILE A 691 -0.11 14.47 20.92
C ILE A 691 -0.75 15.44 21.92
N ALA A 692 -1.83 16.07 21.53
CA ALA A 692 -2.70 16.90 22.36
C ALA A 692 -4.06 17.02 21.66
N PRO A 693 -5.16 17.38 22.37
CA PRO A 693 -6.48 17.46 21.78
C PRO A 693 -6.53 18.25 20.47
N GLY A 694 -6.96 17.60 19.38
CA GLY A 694 -7.01 18.16 18.04
C GLY A 694 -5.65 18.29 17.33
N TRP A 695 -4.54 17.83 17.94
CA TRP A 695 -3.19 17.93 17.36
C TRP A 695 -2.64 16.56 16.99
N MET A 696 -2.77 16.21 15.73
CA MET A 696 -2.29 14.96 15.16
C MET A 696 -0.86 15.07 14.62
N VAL A 697 -0.10 14.00 14.75
CA VAL A 697 1.26 13.89 14.22
C VAL A 697 1.47 12.53 13.56
N MET A 698 2.19 12.50 12.45
CA MET A 698 2.88 11.34 11.90
C MET A 698 4.31 11.73 11.58
N GLY A 699 5.26 11.10 12.23
CA GLY A 699 6.67 11.43 12.01
C GLY A 699 7.60 10.28 12.31
N GLY A 700 8.76 10.32 11.68
CA GLY A 700 9.82 9.37 11.98
C GLY A 700 11.16 9.76 11.39
N TYR A 701 12.19 9.16 11.97
CA TYR A 701 13.57 9.29 11.56
C TYR A 701 14.19 7.91 11.39
N THR A 702 14.96 7.74 10.32
CA THR A 702 15.71 6.51 10.04
C THR A 702 17.16 6.85 9.75
N LEU A 703 18.06 6.26 10.52
CA LEU A 703 19.48 6.12 10.19
C LEU A 703 19.66 4.75 9.56
N ASN A 704 20.16 4.70 8.32
CA ASN A 704 20.39 3.47 7.59
C ASN A 704 21.84 3.40 7.07
N LEU A 705 22.61 2.46 7.58
CA LEU A 705 24.00 2.19 7.20
C LEU A 705 24.06 0.89 6.40
N ILE A 706 24.37 1.00 5.10
CA ILE A 706 24.46 -0.14 4.20
C ILE A 706 25.95 -0.42 3.91
N GLU A 707 26.35 -1.67 4.12
CA GLU A 707 27.69 -2.18 3.85
C GLU A 707 27.56 -3.27 2.78
N ASN A 708 28.37 -3.18 1.73
CA ASN A 708 28.44 -4.21 0.72
C ASN A 708 29.69 -5.06 1.01
N GLY A 709 29.49 -6.32 1.35
CA GLY A 709 30.58 -7.29 1.53
C GLY A 709 31.24 -7.71 0.20
N THR A 710 30.58 -7.44 -0.91
CA THR A 710 31.11 -7.68 -2.27
C THR A 710 31.05 -6.37 -3.07
N LYS A 711 32.08 -6.09 -3.85
CA LYS A 711 32.30 -4.81 -4.53
C LYS A 711 31.29 -4.43 -5.62
N ASP A 712 30.22 -5.19 -5.82
CA ASP A 712 29.24 -4.88 -6.89
C ASP A 712 28.06 -4.07 -6.36
N THR A 713 28.00 -2.87 -6.75
CA THR A 713 27.60 -1.65 -6.02
C THR A 713 26.16 -1.17 -6.28
N PHE A 714 25.33 -1.93 -6.96
CA PHE A 714 24.02 -1.41 -7.42
C PHE A 714 23.04 -1.03 -6.30
N LEU A 715 23.20 -1.55 -5.09
CA LEU A 715 22.26 -1.37 -3.98
C LEU A 715 22.69 -0.32 -2.95
N THR A 716 23.97 -0.01 -2.83
CA THR A 716 24.46 0.96 -1.84
C THR A 716 24.08 2.40 -2.15
N THR A 717 23.69 2.67 -3.40
CA THR A 717 23.34 4.00 -3.89
C THR A 717 21.86 4.37 -3.67
N VAL A 718 21.05 3.42 -3.19
CA VAL A 718 19.60 3.49 -3.32
C VAL A 718 18.93 4.24 -2.18
N THR A 719 19.45 4.14 -0.96
CA THR A 719 18.80 4.68 0.24
C THR A 719 19.66 5.77 0.87
N PRO A 720 19.10 6.95 1.16
CA PRO A 720 19.82 7.96 1.92
C PRO A 720 20.19 7.45 3.31
N LYS A 721 21.36 7.86 3.82
CA LYS A 721 21.83 7.49 5.16
C LYS A 721 20.92 8.00 6.26
N HIS A 722 20.42 9.22 6.13
CA HIS A 722 19.48 9.87 7.04
C HIS A 722 18.21 10.21 6.28
N LEU A 723 17.07 9.78 6.80
CA LEU A 723 15.75 10.06 6.28
C LEU A 723 14.84 10.48 7.43
N ALA A 724 14.26 11.66 7.35
CA ALA A 724 13.27 12.14 8.31
C ALA A 724 12.02 12.61 7.58
N LYS A 725 10.86 12.22 8.09
CA LYS A 725 9.56 12.66 7.58
C LYS A 725 8.71 13.07 8.77
N LEU A 726 8.08 14.21 8.65
CA LEU A 726 7.17 14.74 9.65
C LEU A 726 5.97 15.35 8.96
N TRP A 727 4.80 15.06 9.44
CA TRP A 727 3.54 15.69 9.11
C TRP A 727 2.74 15.92 10.38
N THR A 728 2.14 17.08 10.52
CA THR A 728 1.30 17.42 11.66
C THR A 728 0.09 18.23 11.22
N VAL A 729 -1.00 18.07 11.93
CA VAL A 729 -2.26 18.74 11.67
C VAL A 729 -2.85 19.19 12.99
N TYR A 730 -3.35 20.40 13.04
CA TYR A 730 -4.02 20.97 14.21
C TYR A 730 -5.40 21.51 13.85
N THR A 731 -6.42 21.00 14.52
CA THR A 731 -7.78 21.58 14.49
C THR A 731 -7.80 22.75 15.44
N LEU A 732 -8.11 23.92 14.93
CA LEU A 732 -8.09 25.15 15.74
C LEU A 732 -9.20 25.11 16.81
N PRO A 733 -8.97 25.68 17.99
CA PRO A 733 -9.95 25.63 19.06
C PRO A 733 -11.07 26.68 18.94
N ASP A 734 -12.10 26.55 19.74
CA ASP A 734 -13.18 27.48 19.96
C ASP A 734 -13.91 27.91 18.67
N ARG A 735 -13.98 29.22 18.41
CA ARG A 735 -14.69 29.80 17.23
C ARG A 735 -14.03 29.46 15.90
N LEU A 736 -12.85 28.90 15.91
CA LEU A 736 -12.10 28.46 14.72
C LEU A 736 -12.08 26.94 14.57
N SER A 737 -12.90 26.20 15.30
CA SER A 737 -12.95 24.73 15.27
C SER A 737 -13.30 24.14 13.90
N ASP A 738 -13.88 24.95 13.02
CA ASP A 738 -14.13 24.56 11.61
C ASP A 738 -12.86 24.60 10.73
N TRP A 739 -11.76 25.15 11.26
CA TRP A 739 -10.50 25.23 10.55
C TRP A 739 -9.50 24.20 11.06
N LYS A 740 -8.89 23.49 10.10
CA LYS A 740 -7.80 22.56 10.33
C LYS A 740 -6.59 23.00 9.49
N VAL A 741 -5.43 23.11 10.12
CA VAL A 741 -4.18 23.52 9.46
C VAL A 741 -3.14 22.44 9.64
N GLY A 742 -2.39 22.17 8.60
CA GLY A 742 -1.36 21.13 8.64
C GLY A 742 -0.10 21.53 7.88
N GLY A 743 0.99 20.89 8.24
CA GLY A 743 2.26 21.08 7.54
C GLY A 743 3.23 19.96 7.84
N GLY A 744 4.22 19.83 6.98
CA GLY A 744 5.21 18.80 7.17
C GLY A 744 6.46 19.00 6.33
N VAL A 745 7.45 18.15 6.58
CA VAL A 745 8.73 18.18 5.90
C VAL A 745 9.25 16.76 5.66
N ASN A 746 9.79 16.54 4.47
CA ASN A 746 10.56 15.36 4.12
C ASN A 746 12.02 15.77 3.93
N VAL A 747 12.90 15.23 4.75
CA VAL A 747 14.33 15.52 4.75
C VAL A 747 15.12 14.26 4.47
N GLN A 748 16.06 14.34 3.55
CA GLN A 748 17.01 13.24 3.34
C GLN A 748 18.44 13.73 3.14
N SER A 749 19.41 12.91 3.55
CA SER A 749 20.81 13.11 3.25
C SER A 749 21.12 12.85 1.78
N ALA A 750 22.36 13.11 1.37
CA ALA A 750 22.80 12.83 0.01
C ALA A 750 22.62 11.36 -0.38
N SER A 751 22.27 11.15 -1.64
CA SER A 751 22.27 9.86 -2.34
C SER A 751 23.19 9.93 -3.54
N TYR A 752 23.73 8.80 -3.97
CA TYR A 752 24.70 8.75 -5.09
C TYR A 752 24.42 7.55 -5.99
N ALA A 753 24.95 7.60 -7.20
CA ALA A 753 24.98 6.51 -8.16
C ALA A 753 26.35 6.42 -8.81
N SER A 754 26.87 5.21 -8.97
CA SER A 754 28.14 4.94 -9.63
C SER A 754 28.01 3.72 -10.54
N GLY A 755 28.86 3.64 -11.55
CA GLY A 755 28.85 2.54 -12.51
C GLY A 755 29.72 2.86 -13.73
N THR A 756 29.45 2.19 -14.84
CA THR A 756 30.05 2.45 -16.14
C THR A 756 29.01 2.82 -17.18
N ALA A 757 29.28 3.82 -17.98
CA ALA A 757 28.48 4.23 -19.12
C ALA A 757 28.98 3.53 -20.38
N TYR A 758 28.04 3.04 -21.17
CA TYR A 758 28.31 2.45 -22.47
C TYR A 758 28.01 3.49 -23.56
N ARG A 759 28.94 3.65 -24.50
CA ARG A 759 28.68 4.43 -25.69
C ARG A 759 28.08 3.50 -26.75
N ILE A 760 26.97 3.89 -27.32
CA ILE A 760 26.34 3.19 -28.43
C ILE A 760 26.80 3.84 -29.72
N ASP A 761 27.78 3.24 -30.40
CA ASP A 761 28.35 3.74 -31.65
C ASP A 761 27.66 3.16 -32.90
N GLY A 762 26.40 2.81 -32.84
CA GLY A 762 25.73 2.11 -33.93
C GLY A 762 26.09 0.65 -34.03
N LYS A 763 25.88 -0.01 -35.16
CA LYS A 763 26.19 -1.43 -35.33
C LYS A 763 27.69 -1.66 -35.36
N ASN A 764 28.22 -2.40 -34.39
CA ASN A 764 29.53 -2.96 -34.54
C ASN A 764 29.52 -4.07 -35.63
N PRO A 765 30.67 -4.46 -36.22
CA PRO A 765 30.73 -5.48 -37.26
C PRO A 765 30.17 -6.86 -36.85
N THR A 766 29.99 -7.12 -35.55
CA THR A 766 29.43 -8.38 -34.98
C THR A 766 27.92 -8.29 -34.72
N GLY A 767 27.29 -7.16 -35.02
CA GLY A 767 25.84 -6.94 -34.81
C GLY A 767 25.44 -6.65 -33.36
N ASN A 768 26.41 -6.54 -32.44
CA ASN A 768 26.13 -6.09 -31.06
C ASN A 768 26.02 -4.56 -31.04
N TYR A 769 25.03 -4.07 -30.27
CA TYR A 769 24.72 -2.63 -30.17
C TYR A 769 25.59 -1.87 -29.17
N TYR A 770 26.54 -2.53 -28.51
CA TYR A 770 27.42 -1.93 -27.50
C TYR A 770 28.86 -2.03 -27.93
N ASP A 771 29.54 -0.90 -27.99
CA ASP A 771 31.00 -0.89 -28.03
C ASP A 771 31.56 -0.95 -26.61
N VAL A 772 31.73 -2.17 -26.13
CA VAL A 772 32.26 -2.46 -24.76
C VAL A 772 33.68 -1.94 -24.56
N SER A 773 34.38 -1.56 -25.62
CA SER A 773 35.75 -1.02 -25.56
C SER A 773 35.83 0.42 -25.04
N ARG A 774 34.70 1.10 -24.85
CA ARG A 774 34.56 2.48 -24.40
C ARG A 774 33.71 2.66 -23.17
N GLU A 775 33.96 1.86 -22.15
CA GLU A 775 33.28 2.02 -20.84
C GLU A 775 33.85 3.24 -20.12
N THR A 776 33.00 4.23 -19.84
CA THR A 776 33.34 5.41 -19.07
C THR A 776 32.84 5.26 -17.65
N PRO A 777 33.70 5.23 -16.62
CA PRO A 777 33.25 5.25 -15.24
C PRO A 777 32.48 6.53 -14.94
N PHE A 778 31.39 6.42 -14.21
CA PHE A 778 30.67 7.55 -13.67
C PHE A 778 30.45 7.43 -12.16
N ASP A 779 30.47 8.57 -11.51
CA ASP A 779 30.10 8.76 -10.11
C ASP A 779 29.42 10.10 -9.97
N PHE A 780 28.21 10.12 -9.44
CA PHE A 780 27.46 11.36 -9.21
C PHE A 780 26.53 11.26 -8.01
N ALA A 781 26.27 12.41 -7.40
CA ALA A 781 25.45 12.49 -6.19
C ALA A 781 24.32 13.55 -6.34
N GLN A 782 23.22 13.28 -5.68
CA GLN A 782 22.23 14.28 -5.27
C GLN A 782 22.54 14.70 -3.86
N GLY A 783 22.83 15.97 -3.63
CA GLY A 783 22.99 16.53 -2.28
C GLY A 783 21.72 16.39 -1.45
N GLY A 784 21.86 16.39 -0.14
CA GLY A 784 20.72 16.35 0.77
C GLY A 784 19.73 17.49 0.51
N TYR A 785 18.45 17.24 0.79
CA TYR A 785 17.40 18.22 0.58
C TYR A 785 16.24 18.08 1.59
N ALA A 786 15.46 19.15 1.67
CA ALA A 786 14.20 19.18 2.41
C ALA A 786 13.08 19.66 1.49
N VAL A 787 11.92 19.00 1.57
CA VAL A 787 10.69 19.37 0.83
C VAL A 787 9.60 19.62 1.85
N TRP A 788 8.95 20.78 1.75
CA TRP A 788 7.93 21.23 2.67
C TRP A 788 6.55 21.23 2.04
N ASP A 789 5.57 20.70 2.77
CA ASP A 789 4.18 20.63 2.38
C ASP A 789 3.31 21.32 3.44
N ALA A 790 2.14 21.84 3.04
CA ALA A 790 1.15 22.36 3.98
C ALA A 790 -0.27 22.14 3.48
N MET A 791 -1.23 22.21 4.39
CA MET A 791 -2.65 22.19 4.08
C MET A 791 -3.44 23.17 4.95
N VAL A 792 -4.56 23.60 4.41
CA VAL A 792 -5.62 24.29 5.15
C VAL A 792 -6.94 23.64 4.74
N GLU A 793 -7.76 23.32 5.72
CA GLU A 793 -9.07 22.74 5.54
C GLU A 793 -10.11 23.59 6.29
N TYR A 794 -11.27 23.75 5.69
CA TYR A 794 -12.42 24.45 6.27
C TYR A 794 -13.66 23.57 6.19
N LYS A 795 -14.27 23.31 7.32
CA LYS A 795 -15.56 22.64 7.45
C LYS A 795 -16.66 23.69 7.21
N VAL A 796 -17.29 23.62 6.04
CA VAL A 796 -18.32 24.58 5.63
C VAL A 796 -19.60 24.38 6.43
N ASP A 797 -19.97 23.11 6.63
CA ASP A 797 -21.09 22.66 7.46
C ASP A 797 -20.87 21.20 7.90
N GLU A 798 -21.89 20.55 8.42
CA GLU A 798 -21.79 19.16 8.88
C GLU A 798 -21.45 18.15 7.75
N ASN A 799 -21.81 18.48 6.53
CA ASN A 799 -21.68 17.61 5.37
C ASN A 799 -20.50 17.98 4.47
N TRP A 800 -20.14 19.26 4.38
CA TRP A 800 -19.20 19.74 3.37
C TRP A 800 -17.89 20.27 3.97
N THR A 801 -16.80 19.88 3.36
CA THR A 801 -15.45 20.32 3.71
C THR A 801 -14.69 20.74 2.45
N VAL A 802 -13.91 21.80 2.56
CA VAL A 802 -13.03 22.31 1.49
C VAL A 802 -11.60 22.32 1.99
N ALA A 803 -10.67 21.74 1.25
CA ALA A 803 -9.27 21.67 1.61
C ALA A 803 -8.36 22.18 0.48
N LEU A 804 -7.30 22.90 0.83
CA LEU A 804 -6.22 23.32 -0.06
C LEU A 804 -4.92 22.68 0.43
N ASN A 805 -4.33 21.81 -0.40
CA ASN A 805 -3.02 21.23 -0.15
C ASN A 805 -1.98 21.87 -1.06
N GLY A 806 -0.82 22.22 -0.52
CA GLY A 806 0.34 22.70 -1.25
C GLY A 806 1.55 21.79 -0.99
N ASN A 807 2.15 21.26 -2.04
CA ASN A 807 3.33 20.39 -1.95
C ASN A 807 4.55 21.12 -2.50
N ASN A 808 5.74 20.80 -1.96
CA ASN A 808 7.01 21.44 -2.32
C ASN A 808 6.91 22.97 -2.33
N LEU A 809 6.41 23.57 -1.26
CA LEU A 809 6.05 25.00 -1.17
C LEU A 809 7.20 25.95 -1.54
N PHE A 810 8.45 25.57 -1.28
CA PHE A 810 9.65 26.37 -1.60
C PHE A 810 10.23 26.07 -2.99
N ASP A 811 9.52 25.27 -3.81
CA ASP A 811 9.88 24.88 -5.15
C ASP A 811 11.30 24.28 -5.25
N ARG A 812 11.68 23.46 -4.28
CA ARG A 812 12.99 22.81 -4.27
C ARG A 812 13.17 21.95 -5.52
N LYS A 813 14.22 22.23 -6.31
CA LYS A 813 14.64 21.37 -7.42
C LYS A 813 15.58 20.28 -6.89
N TYR A 814 15.23 19.01 -7.14
CA TYR A 814 16.01 17.84 -6.71
C TYR A 814 15.71 16.66 -7.63
N PHE A 815 16.58 15.66 -7.64
CA PHE A 815 16.29 14.36 -8.24
C PHE A 815 15.70 13.44 -7.16
N GLU A 816 14.48 12.95 -7.37
CA GLU A 816 13.85 11.95 -6.52
C GLU A 816 14.51 10.58 -6.73
N THR A 817 14.86 10.27 -7.97
CA THR A 817 15.53 9.02 -8.34
C THR A 817 16.83 9.31 -9.08
N LEU A 818 17.90 8.65 -8.67
CA LEU A 818 19.17 8.55 -9.38
C LEU A 818 19.38 7.09 -9.80
N LYS A 819 19.84 6.85 -11.04
CA LYS A 819 20.09 5.49 -11.51
C LYS A 819 21.41 5.34 -12.24
N THR A 820 21.45 5.63 -13.53
CA THR A 820 22.66 5.54 -14.35
C THR A 820 22.91 6.87 -15.08
N SER A 821 24.07 7.00 -15.69
CA SER A 821 24.30 8.14 -16.58
C SER A 821 23.46 8.08 -17.88
N GLU A 822 22.99 6.90 -18.26
CA GLU A 822 22.26 6.69 -19.50
C GLU A 822 20.79 7.09 -19.40
N TYR A 823 20.13 6.75 -18.28
CA TYR A 823 18.69 6.95 -18.03
C TYR A 823 18.32 6.78 -16.57
N GLY A 824 17.04 6.98 -16.25
CA GLY A 824 16.47 6.66 -14.94
C GLY A 824 16.68 7.73 -13.88
N ASN A 825 17.04 8.95 -14.27
CA ASN A 825 17.11 10.07 -13.34
C ASN A 825 15.83 10.89 -13.48
N TYR A 826 15.09 11.03 -12.36
CA TYR A 826 13.80 11.72 -12.33
C TYR A 826 13.84 12.89 -11.38
N TYR A 827 13.44 14.07 -11.86
CA TYR A 827 13.20 15.19 -10.96
C TYR A 827 12.00 14.92 -10.06
N GLY A 828 12.09 15.39 -8.82
CA GLY A 828 10.93 15.50 -7.94
C GLY A 828 9.93 16.54 -8.44
N GLU A 829 8.67 16.39 -8.05
CA GLU A 829 7.60 17.31 -8.45
C GLU A 829 7.91 18.75 -8.04
N PRO A 830 7.71 19.74 -8.92
CA PRO A 830 7.74 21.16 -8.57
C PRO A 830 6.65 21.52 -7.56
N ARG A 831 6.69 22.74 -7.06
CA ARG A 831 5.59 23.27 -6.24
C ARG A 831 4.27 23.11 -6.97
N ASN A 832 3.28 22.53 -6.25
CA ASN A 832 1.95 22.28 -6.78
C ASN A 832 0.89 22.49 -5.71
N TYR A 833 -0.33 22.70 -6.16
CA TYR A 833 -1.49 22.93 -5.32
C TYR A 833 -2.64 22.05 -5.75
N MET A 834 -3.48 21.65 -4.78
CA MET A 834 -4.67 20.86 -5.00
C MET A 834 -5.81 21.41 -4.13
N LEU A 835 -6.89 21.83 -4.76
CA LEU A 835 -8.15 22.15 -4.09
C LEU A 835 -9.04 20.91 -4.10
N THR A 836 -9.62 20.59 -2.95
CA THR A 836 -10.50 19.42 -2.77
C THR A 836 -11.80 19.87 -2.10
N VAL A 837 -12.93 19.35 -2.60
CA VAL A 837 -14.25 19.49 -1.97
C VAL A 837 -14.73 18.10 -1.62
N ARG A 838 -15.11 17.91 -0.37
CA ARG A 838 -15.63 16.64 0.16
C ARG A 838 -17.04 16.82 0.69
N GLY A 839 -17.91 15.86 0.41
CA GLY A 839 -19.25 15.77 0.96
C GLY A 839 -19.47 14.41 1.61
N THR A 840 -20.10 14.37 2.79
CA THR A 840 -20.45 13.15 3.52
C THR A 840 -21.90 13.23 3.96
N PHE A 841 -22.71 12.23 3.63
CA PHE A 841 -24.17 12.20 3.85
C PHE A 841 -24.58 10.86 4.44
#